data_5c868912afb3acaa29ab6373a1ae323c
#
_entry.id   5c868912afb3acaa29ab6373a1ae323c
#
_cell.length_a   1.000
_cell.length_b   1.000
_cell.length_c   1.000
_cell.angle_alpha   90.00
_cell.angle_beta   90.00
_cell.angle_gamma   90.00
#
_symmetry.space_group_name_H-M   'P 1'
#
loop_
_entity.id
_entity.type
_entity.pdbx_description
1 polymer ?
#
loop_
_entity_poly.entity_id
_entity_poly.type
_entity_poly.pdbx_seq_one_letter_code
_entity_poly.pdbx_strand_id
1 'polypeptide(L)'
;VTLTFPMMIGMQSSHGLWIAGALGTLISLPLLVWMASLSRAEGLDDIIEISRRRLGTTVGGAVGWLFVFYWMLLAALQVRSVGEAYVIGTMPETPIVVFMVLTALVSSGIARRGIKLIAMMSELTAVLILLGLLLTFTLPADVMQFRNLLPLLPEDLSSLALPTGTAVSLFLDLNVLMMIAPYVKSGRDLMRGTVYSALISGAILILLAVVVTAVFGPLATSLELPALSLTRMISLGEFFERLELITVASWTSGAGLVLSTSLWAAAEASANLLGLKRYEPLVYPLGGLAVIMGLGMWPNMGAFDRSASAKSGSLVTAVFIIAVLVVLTGARWLNRRKGEGPGGTRMIAAILALGLTAFLATGCWSHREIESLGFVNAVGVDTALGKTHWELPGEERDPGELIQVTAHVVKPSAIVSGERGPAPEKPFWVISATGYTIFEAVRNVSELSPRRLSWPHSRWVLFGEEFAKGGVARAVDFLVRDQETRRRAVLGVASGARAWDLLQSEFELERVPGEAGMGIAMNASKSTSTIVIASVNDFVMALESEGIDPIALRIEVMPYTYPYEITGDVTREQIKSVARLTGAAVFRSDKLVGWLDGREARGYNWITGKTKSGILVIDAPEPSLGRASLGSRVGLEIIRSSGSFRPKIEDNGRTIGIVIKIKAEANISDVQPYVDLYAHPGLWESMERLMAKAIEDEIMAAVKKAQDLRADVFGFGREIHRTRPKLWKEIRNGWYDIFAEIEPEIEIEATLVRSGLTVRSVKLNEMGGSGGQQ
;
A
#
# COMPACT_ATOMS: atom_id res chain seq x y z
N VAL A 1 -11.08 -9.90 12.50
CA VAL A 1 -10.03 -10.94 12.61
C VAL A 1 -9.24 -11.02 11.32
N THR A 2 -9.83 -11.28 10.15
CA THR A 2 -9.11 -11.42 8.88
C THR A 2 -8.42 -10.14 8.41
N LEU A 3 -8.95 -8.95 8.70
CA LEU A 3 -8.37 -7.67 8.25
C LEU A 3 -7.22 -7.17 9.12
N THR A 4 -7.15 -7.61 10.37
CA THR A 4 -6.04 -7.32 11.29
C THR A 4 -4.91 -8.35 11.23
N PHE A 5 -5.13 -9.49 10.57
CA PHE A 5 -4.16 -10.56 10.46
C PHE A 5 -2.81 -10.14 9.86
N PRO A 6 -2.75 -9.42 8.73
CA PRO A 6 -1.46 -8.98 8.19
C PRO A 6 -0.71 -8.04 9.13
N MET A 7 -1.43 -7.22 9.91
CA MET A 7 -0.89 -6.36 10.93
C MET A 7 -0.25 -7.17 12.08
N MET A 8 -0.94 -8.21 12.56
CA MET A 8 -0.46 -9.03 13.66
C MET A 8 0.76 -9.89 13.29
N ILE A 9 0.92 -10.23 12.02
CA ILE A 9 1.99 -11.11 11.52
C ILE A 9 3.11 -10.32 10.84
N GLY A 10 2.80 -9.15 10.28
CA GLY A 10 3.68 -8.35 9.42
C GLY A 10 5.01 -7.96 10.05
N MET A 11 5.09 -7.89 11.37
CA MET A 11 6.29 -7.46 12.08
C MET A 11 7.50 -8.42 12.00
N GLN A 12 7.43 -9.57 11.29
CA GLN A 12 8.48 -10.57 11.37
C GLN A 12 8.95 -11.22 10.05
N SER A 13 8.17 -11.20 8.98
CA SER A 13 8.59 -11.75 7.68
C SER A 13 7.64 -11.35 6.56
N SER A 14 8.10 -10.56 5.60
CA SER A 14 7.28 -10.17 4.44
C SER A 14 7.02 -11.35 3.49
N HIS A 15 8.01 -12.21 3.27
CA HIS A 15 7.95 -13.27 2.25
C HIS A 15 7.19 -14.53 2.68
N GLY A 16 6.99 -14.75 3.99
CA GLY A 16 6.35 -15.95 4.52
C GLY A 16 4.90 -15.78 4.99
N LEU A 17 4.29 -14.61 4.82
CA LEU A 17 2.99 -14.29 5.40
C LEU A 17 1.87 -15.22 4.93
N TRP A 18 1.80 -15.50 3.63
CA TRP A 18 0.81 -16.39 3.04
C TRP A 18 1.03 -17.86 3.44
N ILE A 19 2.31 -18.27 3.62
CA ILE A 19 2.66 -19.61 4.11
C ILE A 19 2.21 -19.77 5.55
N ALA A 20 2.47 -18.78 6.40
CA ALA A 20 2.01 -18.79 7.80
C ALA A 20 0.48 -18.89 7.88
N GLY A 21 -0.26 -18.18 7.02
CA GLY A 21 -1.71 -18.30 6.89
C GLY A 21 -2.16 -19.70 6.47
N ALA A 22 -1.49 -20.31 5.50
CA ALA A 22 -1.78 -21.66 5.04
C ALA A 22 -1.49 -22.72 6.13
N LEU A 23 -0.33 -22.65 6.77
CA LEU A 23 0.06 -23.54 7.89
C LEU A 23 -0.90 -23.36 9.07
N GLY A 24 -1.24 -22.11 9.42
CA GLY A 24 -2.19 -21.80 10.48
C GLY A 24 -3.56 -22.40 10.21
N THR A 25 -4.06 -22.32 8.98
CA THR A 25 -5.30 -22.96 8.56
C THR A 25 -5.23 -24.47 8.67
N LEU A 26 -4.15 -25.08 8.20
CA LEU A 26 -3.94 -26.52 8.21
C LEU A 26 -3.88 -27.07 9.64
N ILE A 27 -3.14 -26.39 10.54
CA ILE A 27 -3.01 -26.79 11.95
C ILE A 27 -4.32 -26.58 12.73
N SER A 28 -5.05 -25.52 12.41
CA SER A 28 -6.31 -25.18 13.12
C SER A 28 -7.45 -26.11 12.78
N LEU A 29 -7.50 -26.63 11.55
CA LEU A 29 -8.62 -27.46 11.09
C LEU A 29 -8.84 -28.69 11.98
N PRO A 30 -7.85 -29.55 12.31
CA PRO A 30 -8.05 -30.67 13.25
C PRO A 30 -8.44 -30.21 14.65
N LEU A 31 -7.96 -29.07 15.13
CA LEU A 31 -8.34 -28.51 16.44
C LEU A 31 -9.81 -28.11 16.47
N LEU A 32 -10.28 -27.43 15.44
CA LEU A 32 -11.69 -27.02 15.30
C LEU A 32 -12.61 -28.25 15.15
N VAL A 33 -12.20 -29.25 14.37
CA VAL A 33 -12.90 -30.53 14.24
C VAL A 33 -12.96 -31.24 15.60
N TRP A 34 -11.88 -31.21 16.40
CA TRP A 34 -11.88 -31.75 17.76
C TRP A 34 -12.90 -31.04 18.66
N MET A 35 -12.94 -29.67 18.63
CA MET A 35 -13.92 -28.89 19.38
C MET A 35 -15.36 -29.26 18.99
N ALA A 36 -15.68 -29.29 17.69
CA ALA A 36 -16.98 -29.65 17.20
C ALA A 36 -17.36 -31.10 17.52
N SER A 37 -16.39 -32.04 17.51
CA SER A 37 -16.59 -33.44 17.89
C SER A 37 -16.91 -33.62 19.37
N LEU A 38 -16.34 -32.75 20.22
CA LEU A 38 -16.59 -32.75 21.65
C LEU A 38 -18.06 -32.40 21.97
N SER A 39 -18.57 -31.29 21.40
CA SER A 39 -20.00 -30.90 21.55
C SER A 39 -20.94 -31.93 20.93
N ARG A 40 -20.59 -32.47 19.75
CA ARG A 40 -21.37 -33.55 19.12
C ARG A 40 -21.47 -34.79 20.00
N ALA A 41 -20.37 -35.16 20.67
CA ALA A 41 -20.33 -36.38 21.50
C ALA A 41 -21.12 -36.26 22.81
N GLU A 42 -21.47 -35.05 23.24
CA GLU A 42 -22.27 -34.75 24.44
C GLU A 42 -23.70 -34.31 24.11
N GLY A 43 -24.21 -34.63 22.91
CA GLY A 43 -25.58 -34.36 22.55
C GLY A 43 -25.84 -32.92 22.12
N LEU A 44 -24.81 -32.18 21.68
CA LEU A 44 -24.82 -30.76 21.31
C LEU A 44 -24.99 -29.81 22.51
N ASP A 45 -24.63 -30.23 23.72
CA ASP A 45 -24.58 -29.34 24.88
C ASP A 45 -23.54 -28.21 24.67
N ASP A 46 -23.73 -27.09 25.36
CA ASP A 46 -22.76 -26.00 25.38
C ASP A 46 -21.53 -26.34 26.23
N ILE A 47 -20.44 -25.55 26.03
CA ILE A 47 -19.16 -25.79 26.71
C ILE A 47 -19.27 -25.69 28.23
N ILE A 48 -20.20 -24.87 28.76
CA ILE A 48 -20.37 -24.69 30.20
C ILE A 48 -20.98 -25.95 30.80
N GLU A 49 -22.02 -26.48 30.17
CA GLU A 49 -22.71 -27.71 30.60
C GLU A 49 -21.77 -28.93 30.45
N ILE A 50 -21.04 -29.02 29.35
CA ILE A 50 -20.01 -30.05 29.14
C ILE A 50 -18.96 -30.00 30.25
N SER A 51 -18.49 -28.78 30.60
CA SER A 51 -17.47 -28.61 31.64
C SER A 51 -17.98 -29.02 33.02
N ARG A 52 -19.21 -28.62 33.37
CA ARG A 52 -19.87 -29.02 34.66
C ARG A 52 -20.12 -30.51 34.75
N ARG A 53 -20.60 -31.12 33.67
CA ARG A 53 -20.87 -32.57 33.65
C ARG A 53 -19.59 -33.39 33.78
N ARG A 54 -18.48 -32.93 33.21
CA ARG A 54 -17.23 -33.70 33.21
C ARG A 54 -16.30 -33.45 34.40
N LEU A 55 -16.26 -32.20 34.88
CA LEU A 55 -15.32 -31.78 35.93
C LEU A 55 -16.02 -31.51 37.28
N GLY A 56 -17.36 -31.68 37.32
CA GLY A 56 -18.16 -31.30 38.49
C GLY A 56 -18.52 -29.80 38.50
N THR A 57 -19.45 -29.45 39.39
CA THR A 57 -19.98 -28.08 39.45
C THR A 57 -18.93 -27.02 39.80
N THR A 58 -17.99 -27.30 40.67
CA THR A 58 -16.97 -26.35 41.14
C THR A 58 -15.94 -26.11 40.08
N VAL A 59 -15.21 -27.19 39.67
CA VAL A 59 -14.13 -27.08 38.67
C VAL A 59 -14.68 -26.70 37.28
N GLY A 60 -15.78 -27.35 36.85
CA GLY A 60 -16.45 -27.01 35.59
C GLY A 60 -17.01 -25.60 35.58
N GLY A 61 -17.50 -25.09 36.73
CA GLY A 61 -17.90 -23.70 36.88
C GLY A 61 -16.72 -22.72 36.76
N ALA A 62 -15.55 -23.04 37.32
CA ALA A 62 -14.34 -22.25 37.19
C ALA A 62 -13.86 -22.16 35.72
N VAL A 63 -13.90 -23.30 34.99
CA VAL A 63 -13.61 -23.33 33.55
C VAL A 63 -14.62 -22.47 32.78
N GLY A 64 -15.90 -22.51 33.15
CA GLY A 64 -16.96 -21.66 32.57
C GLY A 64 -16.61 -20.15 32.74
N TRP A 65 -16.21 -19.72 33.94
CA TRP A 65 -15.82 -18.35 34.21
C TRP A 65 -14.56 -17.92 33.41
N LEU A 66 -13.62 -18.83 33.17
CA LEU A 66 -12.48 -18.57 32.30
C LEU A 66 -12.90 -18.33 30.85
N PHE A 67 -13.94 -19.06 30.35
CA PHE A 67 -14.52 -18.78 29.03
C PHE A 67 -15.24 -17.43 28.99
N VAL A 68 -16.00 -17.08 30.02
CA VAL A 68 -16.63 -15.74 30.12
C VAL A 68 -15.58 -14.65 30.05
N PHE A 69 -14.50 -14.78 30.85
CA PHE A 69 -13.38 -13.82 30.81
C PHE A 69 -12.75 -13.73 29.42
N TYR A 70 -12.52 -14.88 28.78
CA TYR A 70 -11.98 -14.97 27.44
C TYR A 70 -12.87 -14.25 26.39
N TRP A 71 -14.19 -14.50 26.37
CA TRP A 71 -15.09 -13.79 25.45
C TRP A 71 -15.20 -12.31 25.76
N MET A 72 -15.08 -11.92 27.02
CA MET A 72 -15.00 -10.51 27.41
C MET A 72 -13.70 -9.86 26.93
N LEU A 73 -12.58 -10.58 26.97
CA LEU A 73 -11.32 -10.10 26.39
C LEU A 73 -11.41 -9.93 24.87
N LEU A 74 -12.02 -10.90 24.17
CA LEU A 74 -12.34 -10.78 22.73
C LEU A 74 -13.24 -9.57 22.46
N ALA A 75 -14.28 -9.37 23.26
CA ALA A 75 -15.17 -8.22 23.11
C ALA A 75 -14.40 -6.90 23.29
N ALA A 76 -13.54 -6.80 24.28
CA ALA A 76 -12.68 -5.63 24.52
C ALA A 76 -11.69 -5.39 23.36
N LEU A 77 -11.07 -6.44 22.84
CA LEU A 77 -10.20 -6.38 21.65
C LEU A 77 -10.97 -5.88 20.42
N GLN A 78 -12.16 -6.41 20.15
CA GLN A 78 -12.96 -6.02 18.98
C GLN A 78 -13.41 -4.56 19.04
N VAL A 79 -13.93 -4.13 20.20
CA VAL A 79 -14.40 -2.76 20.36
C VAL A 79 -13.24 -1.77 20.25
N ARG A 80 -12.05 -2.11 20.78
CA ARG A 80 -10.83 -1.31 20.65
C ARG A 80 -10.34 -1.27 19.20
N SER A 81 -10.30 -2.41 18.50
CA SER A 81 -9.88 -2.49 17.09
C SER A 81 -10.73 -1.61 16.19
N VAL A 82 -12.07 -1.60 16.40
CA VAL A 82 -12.97 -0.73 15.65
C VAL A 82 -12.66 0.74 15.94
N GLY A 83 -12.47 1.11 17.20
CA GLY A 83 -12.10 2.47 17.59
C GLY A 83 -10.81 2.94 16.92
N GLU A 84 -9.74 2.13 16.98
CA GLU A 84 -8.46 2.44 16.34
C GLU A 84 -8.58 2.58 14.82
N ALA A 85 -9.32 1.68 14.17
CA ALA A 85 -9.49 1.72 12.72
C ALA A 85 -10.20 3.00 12.25
N TYR A 86 -11.18 3.51 13.00
CA TYR A 86 -11.82 4.78 12.69
C TYR A 86 -10.91 5.98 12.96
N VAL A 87 -10.20 6.00 14.09
CA VAL A 87 -9.28 7.09 14.43
C VAL A 87 -8.12 7.15 13.44
N ILE A 88 -7.47 6.00 13.15
CA ILE A 88 -6.36 5.94 12.19
C ILE A 88 -6.85 6.08 10.75
N GLY A 89 -8.03 5.54 10.43
CA GLY A 89 -8.50 5.40 9.05
C GLY A 89 -9.23 6.60 8.50
N THR A 90 -10.11 7.23 9.30
CA THR A 90 -11.11 8.16 8.75
C THR A 90 -11.32 9.44 9.56
N MET A 91 -11.26 9.37 10.89
CA MET A 91 -11.66 10.47 11.79
C MET A 91 -10.66 10.66 12.94
N PRO A 92 -9.43 11.13 12.69
CA PRO A 92 -8.35 11.20 13.69
C PRO A 92 -8.64 12.17 14.85
N GLU A 93 -9.54 13.12 14.67
CA GLU A 93 -9.90 14.11 15.69
C GLU A 93 -11.01 13.65 16.63
N THR A 94 -11.72 12.56 16.27
CA THR A 94 -12.80 12.04 17.10
C THR A 94 -12.23 11.13 18.19
N PRO A 95 -12.56 11.37 19.48
CA PRO A 95 -12.07 10.51 20.56
C PRO A 95 -12.46 9.05 20.34
N ILE A 96 -11.51 8.14 20.48
CA ILE A 96 -11.69 6.70 20.24
C ILE A 96 -12.89 6.10 21.01
N VAL A 97 -13.16 6.62 22.21
CA VAL A 97 -14.26 6.17 23.07
C VAL A 97 -15.62 6.28 22.40
N VAL A 98 -15.82 7.27 21.50
CA VAL A 98 -17.08 7.47 20.78
C VAL A 98 -17.38 6.25 19.89
N PHE A 99 -16.42 5.84 19.11
CA PHE A 99 -16.55 4.66 18.22
C PHE A 99 -16.72 3.38 19.03
N MET A 100 -15.99 3.25 20.13
CA MET A 100 -16.07 2.09 21.02
C MET A 100 -17.46 1.97 21.64
N VAL A 101 -18.01 3.07 22.18
CA VAL A 101 -19.34 3.10 22.81
C VAL A 101 -20.43 2.82 21.79
N LEU A 102 -20.42 3.49 20.62
CA LEU A 102 -21.41 3.26 19.57
C LEU A 102 -21.40 1.82 19.09
N THR A 103 -20.24 1.26 18.83
CA THR A 103 -20.11 -0.14 18.40
C THR A 103 -20.59 -1.09 19.49
N ALA A 104 -20.24 -0.84 20.75
CA ALA A 104 -20.69 -1.66 21.88
C ALA A 104 -22.21 -1.59 22.07
N LEU A 105 -22.84 -0.43 21.94
CA LEU A 105 -24.28 -0.24 22.05
C LEU A 105 -25.05 -1.01 20.97
N VAL A 106 -24.63 -0.85 19.70
CA VAL A 106 -25.24 -1.56 18.56
C VAL A 106 -25.08 -3.07 18.72
N SER A 107 -23.86 -3.52 19.01
CA SER A 107 -23.55 -4.94 19.19
C SER A 107 -24.28 -5.55 20.39
N SER A 108 -24.42 -4.81 21.49
CA SER A 108 -25.22 -5.23 22.65
C SER A 108 -26.70 -5.36 22.28
N GLY A 109 -27.22 -4.41 21.48
CA GLY A 109 -28.63 -4.49 21.00
C GLY A 109 -28.90 -5.72 20.17
N ILE A 110 -27.94 -6.14 19.32
CA ILE A 110 -28.01 -7.38 18.54
C ILE A 110 -27.91 -8.60 19.45
N ALA A 111 -26.89 -8.64 20.32
CA ALA A 111 -26.61 -9.73 21.26
C ALA A 111 -27.81 -10.02 22.19
N ARG A 112 -28.47 -8.97 22.67
CA ARG A 112 -29.66 -9.08 23.53
C ARG A 112 -30.84 -9.83 22.87
N ARG A 113 -30.94 -9.77 21.53
CA ARG A 113 -32.00 -10.45 20.77
C ARG A 113 -31.64 -11.90 20.42
N GLY A 114 -30.46 -12.37 20.81
CA GLY A 114 -30.05 -13.76 20.76
C GLY A 114 -29.41 -14.19 19.45
N ILE A 115 -28.94 -15.44 19.48
CA ILE A 115 -28.14 -16.04 18.40
C ILE A 115 -28.90 -16.07 17.05
N LYS A 116 -30.21 -16.13 17.05
CA LYS A 116 -31.03 -16.15 15.83
C LYS A 116 -30.86 -14.82 15.05
N LEU A 117 -30.92 -13.66 15.74
CA LEU A 117 -30.73 -12.37 15.08
C LEU A 117 -29.28 -12.21 14.62
N ILE A 118 -28.32 -12.65 15.44
CA ILE A 118 -26.89 -12.64 15.06
C ILE A 118 -26.70 -13.42 13.75
N ALA A 119 -27.29 -14.63 13.63
CA ALA A 119 -27.19 -15.43 12.42
C ALA A 119 -27.82 -14.74 11.20
N MET A 120 -29.05 -14.18 11.34
CA MET A 120 -29.69 -13.42 10.25
C MET A 120 -28.90 -12.21 9.81
N MET A 121 -28.35 -11.44 10.75
CA MET A 121 -27.48 -10.29 10.45
C MET A 121 -26.17 -10.74 9.80
N SER A 122 -25.62 -11.90 10.17
CA SER A 122 -24.42 -12.46 9.55
C SER A 122 -24.64 -12.85 8.09
N GLU A 123 -25.79 -13.38 7.72
CA GLU A 123 -26.14 -13.68 6.32
C GLU A 123 -26.21 -12.40 5.48
N LEU A 124 -26.85 -11.34 5.99
CA LEU A 124 -26.95 -10.05 5.31
C LEU A 124 -25.56 -9.38 5.16
N THR A 125 -24.78 -9.37 6.24
CA THR A 125 -23.47 -8.72 6.27
C THR A 125 -22.43 -9.51 5.48
N ALA A 126 -22.58 -10.83 5.32
CA ALA A 126 -21.67 -11.65 4.52
C ALA A 126 -21.61 -11.17 3.06
N VAL A 127 -22.75 -10.76 2.47
CA VAL A 127 -22.78 -10.21 1.11
C VAL A 127 -21.98 -8.90 1.04
N LEU A 128 -22.15 -8.01 2.02
CA LEU A 128 -21.42 -6.74 2.09
C LEU A 128 -19.92 -6.96 2.28
N ILE A 129 -19.53 -7.90 3.15
CA ILE A 129 -18.13 -8.26 3.40
C ILE A 129 -17.50 -8.86 2.13
N LEU A 130 -18.20 -9.79 1.46
CA LEU A 130 -17.71 -10.39 0.22
C LEU A 130 -17.52 -9.35 -0.89
N LEU A 131 -18.44 -8.39 -1.02
CA LEU A 131 -18.30 -7.29 -1.95
C LEU A 131 -17.08 -6.41 -1.61
N GLY A 132 -16.94 -6.02 -0.33
CA GLY A 132 -15.78 -5.25 0.14
C GLY A 132 -14.45 -5.97 -0.09
N LEU A 133 -14.39 -7.28 0.16
CA LEU A 133 -13.20 -8.10 -0.12
C LEU A 133 -12.92 -8.21 -1.62
N LEU A 134 -13.95 -8.41 -2.45
CA LEU A 134 -13.81 -8.45 -3.90
C LEU A 134 -13.18 -7.14 -4.40
N LEU A 135 -13.69 -6.00 -3.98
CA LEU A 135 -13.12 -4.70 -4.34
C LEU A 135 -11.68 -4.56 -3.84
N THR A 136 -11.39 -4.92 -2.59
CA THR A 136 -10.06 -4.86 -2.01
C THR A 136 -9.04 -5.74 -2.74
N PHE A 137 -9.45 -6.88 -3.28
CA PHE A 137 -8.55 -7.82 -3.96
C PHE A 137 -8.40 -7.55 -5.46
N THR A 138 -9.40 -6.98 -6.12
CA THR A 138 -9.37 -6.80 -7.59
C THR A 138 -8.93 -5.41 -8.02
N LEU A 139 -9.31 -4.38 -7.30
CA LEU A 139 -9.02 -3.00 -7.72
C LEU A 139 -7.54 -2.60 -7.69
N PRO A 140 -6.67 -3.12 -6.79
CA PRO A 140 -5.23 -2.83 -6.85
C PRO A 140 -4.46 -3.63 -7.91
N ALA A 141 -5.14 -4.35 -8.81
CA ALA A 141 -4.49 -5.26 -9.79
C ALA A 141 -3.45 -4.56 -10.68
N ASP A 142 -3.63 -3.27 -10.97
CA ASP A 142 -2.71 -2.43 -11.75
C ASP A 142 -1.37 -2.17 -11.04
N VAL A 143 -1.34 -2.24 -9.69
CA VAL A 143 -0.14 -2.01 -8.87
C VAL A 143 0.43 -3.30 -8.28
N MET A 144 -0.21 -4.45 -8.48
CA MET A 144 0.27 -5.74 -7.99
C MET A 144 1.52 -6.21 -8.75
N GLN A 145 2.56 -6.54 -8.01
CA GLN A 145 3.78 -7.15 -8.52
C GLN A 145 3.98 -8.50 -7.86
N PHE A 146 3.52 -9.59 -8.50
CA PHE A 146 3.64 -10.95 -7.95
C PHE A 146 5.09 -11.39 -7.70
N ARG A 147 6.07 -10.75 -8.34
CA ARG A 147 7.50 -10.95 -8.02
C ARG A 147 7.86 -10.57 -6.58
N ASN A 148 7.07 -9.73 -5.92
CA ASN A 148 7.26 -9.39 -4.51
C ASN A 148 7.00 -10.56 -3.55
N LEU A 149 6.41 -11.66 -4.04
CA LEU A 149 6.25 -12.90 -3.28
C LEU A 149 7.53 -13.75 -3.24
N LEU A 150 8.52 -13.42 -4.05
CA LEU A 150 9.81 -14.13 -4.08
C LEU A 150 10.82 -13.52 -3.10
N PRO A 151 11.65 -14.36 -2.45
CA PRO A 151 11.67 -15.82 -2.50
C PRO A 151 10.44 -16.43 -1.82
N LEU A 152 9.87 -17.52 -2.39
CA LEU A 152 8.65 -18.14 -1.87
C LEU A 152 8.79 -18.64 -0.44
N LEU A 153 9.98 -19.10 -0.05
CA LEU A 153 10.29 -19.55 1.31
C LEU A 153 11.24 -18.54 1.96
N PRO A 154 10.99 -18.12 3.20
CA PRO A 154 11.94 -17.31 3.94
C PRO A 154 13.24 -18.09 4.17
N GLU A 155 14.35 -17.40 4.27
CA GLU A 155 15.65 -18.01 4.52
C GLU A 155 15.72 -18.77 5.82
N ASP A 156 15.06 -18.25 6.85
CA ASP A 156 14.92 -18.89 8.15
C ASP A 156 13.47 -19.35 8.35
N LEU A 157 13.25 -20.66 8.28
CA LEU A 157 11.95 -21.27 8.50
C LEU A 157 11.43 -21.07 9.94
N SER A 158 12.31 -20.80 10.90
CA SER A 158 11.90 -20.51 12.28
C SER A 158 11.12 -19.21 12.38
N SER A 159 11.34 -18.27 11.44
CA SER A 159 10.60 -17.02 11.34
C SER A 159 9.10 -17.22 11.06
N LEU A 160 8.70 -18.37 10.53
CA LEU A 160 7.28 -18.73 10.29
C LEU A 160 6.55 -19.19 11.56
N ALA A 161 7.26 -19.61 12.61
CA ALA A 161 6.65 -20.23 13.78
C ALA A 161 5.65 -19.28 14.48
N LEU A 162 6.06 -18.05 14.71
CA LEU A 162 5.28 -17.08 15.43
C LEU A 162 4.07 -16.57 14.61
N PRO A 163 4.23 -16.19 13.31
CA PRO A 163 3.11 -15.88 12.42
C PRO A 163 2.09 -17.03 12.30
N THR A 164 2.57 -18.27 12.20
CA THR A 164 1.69 -19.45 12.16
C THR A 164 0.93 -19.61 13.48
N GLY A 165 1.59 -19.43 14.63
CA GLY A 165 0.95 -19.45 15.94
C GLY A 165 -0.15 -18.39 16.07
N THR A 166 0.07 -17.18 15.55
CA THR A 166 -0.94 -16.13 15.49
C THR A 166 -2.12 -16.54 14.62
N ALA A 167 -1.89 -17.10 13.43
CA ALA A 167 -2.95 -17.58 12.56
C ALA A 167 -3.78 -18.66 13.27
N VAL A 168 -3.14 -19.63 13.94
CA VAL A 168 -3.83 -20.66 14.73
C VAL A 168 -4.70 -20.06 15.81
N SER A 169 -4.21 -19.06 16.57
CA SER A 169 -5.02 -18.44 17.63
C SER A 169 -6.27 -17.75 17.11
N LEU A 170 -6.18 -17.09 15.96
CA LEU A 170 -7.33 -16.44 15.31
C LEU A 170 -8.42 -17.46 14.94
N PHE A 171 -8.03 -18.65 14.48
CA PHE A 171 -9.00 -19.74 14.25
C PHE A 171 -9.59 -20.30 15.54
N LEU A 172 -8.83 -20.32 16.63
CA LEU A 172 -9.34 -20.79 17.91
C LEU A 172 -10.36 -19.85 18.56
N ASP A 173 -10.47 -18.59 18.10
CA ASP A 173 -11.57 -17.69 18.44
C ASP A 173 -12.94 -18.27 18.02
N LEU A 174 -12.97 -19.21 17.08
CA LEU A 174 -14.16 -19.97 16.72
C LEU A 174 -14.63 -20.94 17.83
N ASN A 175 -13.97 -20.96 19.00
CA ASN A 175 -14.44 -21.73 20.17
C ASN A 175 -15.88 -21.37 20.59
N VAL A 176 -16.36 -20.19 20.22
CA VAL A 176 -17.76 -19.78 20.41
C VAL A 176 -18.75 -20.74 19.73
N LEU A 177 -18.30 -21.52 18.73
CA LEU A 177 -19.10 -22.61 18.13
C LEU A 177 -19.59 -23.63 19.19
N MET A 178 -18.84 -23.84 20.26
CA MET A 178 -19.24 -24.71 21.36
C MET A 178 -20.40 -24.11 22.20
N MET A 179 -20.60 -22.79 22.19
CA MET A 179 -21.79 -22.15 22.75
C MET A 179 -22.95 -22.17 21.79
N ILE A 180 -22.72 -22.22 20.48
CA ILE A 180 -23.73 -22.24 19.42
C ILE A 180 -24.26 -23.67 19.21
N ALA A 181 -23.54 -24.70 19.62
CA ALA A 181 -23.86 -26.11 19.39
C ALA A 181 -25.33 -26.48 19.74
N PRO A 182 -25.93 -26.03 20.86
CA PRO A 182 -27.32 -26.35 21.20
C PRO A 182 -28.36 -25.83 20.20
N TYR A 183 -27.98 -24.82 19.43
CA TYR A 183 -28.90 -24.17 18.46
C TYR A 183 -28.79 -24.75 17.05
N VAL A 184 -27.88 -25.72 16.82
CA VAL A 184 -27.67 -26.37 15.54
C VAL A 184 -28.55 -27.64 15.43
N LYS A 185 -29.15 -27.86 14.25
CA LYS A 185 -30.10 -28.99 14.03
C LYS A 185 -29.45 -30.37 14.21
N SER A 186 -28.18 -30.52 13.85
CA SER A 186 -27.52 -31.82 13.95
C SER A 186 -26.01 -31.67 14.13
N GLY A 187 -25.36 -32.66 14.79
CA GLY A 187 -23.92 -32.69 14.92
C GLY A 187 -23.17 -32.83 13.57
N ARG A 188 -23.88 -33.21 12.51
CA ARG A 188 -23.34 -33.25 11.15
C ARG A 188 -23.28 -31.86 10.57
N ASP A 189 -24.30 -31.03 10.83
CA ASP A 189 -24.33 -29.64 10.36
C ASP A 189 -23.31 -28.79 11.12
N LEU A 190 -23.16 -29.00 12.43
CA LEU A 190 -22.10 -28.37 13.23
C LEU A 190 -20.72 -28.67 12.63
N MET A 191 -20.41 -29.91 12.33
CA MET A 191 -19.14 -30.35 11.77
C MET A 191 -18.88 -29.75 10.39
N ARG A 192 -19.87 -29.79 9.49
CA ARG A 192 -19.78 -29.21 8.15
C ARG A 192 -19.58 -27.71 8.21
N GLY A 193 -20.39 -27.03 9.03
CA GLY A 193 -20.26 -25.57 9.22
C GLY A 193 -18.88 -25.17 9.74
N THR A 194 -18.34 -25.91 10.71
CA THR A 194 -16.99 -25.69 11.24
C THR A 194 -15.91 -25.84 10.17
N VAL A 195 -15.96 -26.92 9.37
CA VAL A 195 -14.97 -27.16 8.33
C VAL A 195 -15.07 -26.11 7.22
N TYR A 196 -16.27 -25.81 6.72
CA TYR A 196 -16.44 -24.82 5.66
C TYR A 196 -16.04 -23.41 6.11
N SER A 197 -16.41 -22.99 7.33
CA SER A 197 -16.02 -21.70 7.85
C SER A 197 -14.49 -21.57 8.01
N ALA A 198 -13.82 -22.62 8.48
CA ALA A 198 -12.37 -22.65 8.60
C ALA A 198 -11.67 -22.55 7.22
N LEU A 199 -12.13 -23.30 6.21
CA LEU A 199 -11.56 -23.29 4.86
C LEU A 199 -11.79 -21.95 4.15
N ILE A 200 -12.99 -21.38 4.24
CA ILE A 200 -13.31 -20.07 3.64
C ILE A 200 -12.50 -18.97 4.31
N SER A 201 -12.45 -18.93 5.64
CA SER A 201 -11.65 -17.95 6.38
C SER A 201 -10.15 -18.08 6.07
N GLY A 202 -9.66 -19.32 5.95
CA GLY A 202 -8.27 -19.59 5.57
C GLY A 202 -7.96 -19.11 4.17
N ALA A 203 -8.84 -19.36 3.21
CA ALA A 203 -8.68 -18.89 1.84
C ALA A 203 -8.62 -17.36 1.75
N ILE A 204 -9.53 -16.67 2.46
CA ILE A 204 -9.54 -15.20 2.54
C ILE A 204 -8.25 -14.68 3.19
N LEU A 205 -7.79 -15.32 4.24
CA LEU A 205 -6.57 -14.96 4.96
C LEU A 205 -5.33 -15.07 4.06
N ILE A 206 -5.19 -16.20 3.35
CA ILE A 206 -4.09 -16.44 2.43
C ILE A 206 -4.14 -15.43 1.28
N LEU A 207 -5.32 -15.20 0.70
CA LEU A 207 -5.50 -14.27 -0.41
C LEU A 207 -5.14 -12.84 0.00
N LEU A 208 -5.56 -12.40 1.19
CA LEU A 208 -5.20 -11.08 1.72
C LEU A 208 -3.68 -10.96 1.91
N ALA A 209 -3.03 -11.98 2.47
CA ALA A 209 -1.58 -12.00 2.63
C ALA A 209 -0.84 -11.92 1.28
N VAL A 210 -1.32 -12.64 0.27
CA VAL A 210 -0.77 -12.61 -1.10
C VAL A 210 -0.91 -11.21 -1.71
N VAL A 211 -2.11 -10.61 -1.65
CA VAL A 211 -2.37 -9.29 -2.25
C VAL A 211 -1.58 -8.19 -1.55
N VAL A 212 -1.54 -8.19 -0.21
CA VAL A 212 -0.74 -7.24 0.57
C VAL A 212 0.75 -7.35 0.20
N THR A 213 1.29 -8.56 0.14
CA THR A 213 2.70 -8.76 -0.23
C THR A 213 2.95 -8.38 -1.69
N ALA A 214 2.04 -8.68 -2.60
CA ALA A 214 2.18 -8.32 -4.02
C ALA A 214 2.20 -6.80 -4.25
N VAL A 215 1.44 -6.03 -3.46
CA VAL A 215 1.37 -4.56 -3.59
C VAL A 215 2.51 -3.87 -2.83
N PHE A 216 2.80 -4.31 -1.60
CA PHE A 216 3.69 -3.59 -0.69
C PHE A 216 5.08 -4.25 -0.52
N GLY A 217 5.27 -5.49 -0.97
CA GLY A 217 6.55 -6.19 -0.83
C GLY A 217 7.08 -6.16 0.62
N PRO A 218 8.34 -5.76 0.83
CA PRO A 218 8.94 -5.67 2.17
C PRO A 218 8.20 -4.71 3.11
N LEU A 219 7.63 -3.63 2.56
CA LEU A 219 6.87 -2.65 3.33
C LEU A 219 5.61 -3.24 4.00
N ALA A 220 5.13 -4.41 3.54
CA ALA A 220 3.97 -5.09 4.14
C ALA A 220 4.13 -5.31 5.65
N THR A 221 5.37 -5.44 6.15
CA THR A 221 5.69 -5.69 7.56
C THR A 221 5.61 -4.44 8.44
N SER A 222 5.69 -3.25 7.86
CA SER A 222 5.66 -1.98 8.59
C SER A 222 4.28 -1.32 8.61
N LEU A 223 3.28 -1.91 7.92
CA LEU A 223 1.93 -1.37 7.85
C LEU A 223 1.10 -1.70 9.08
N GLU A 224 0.56 -0.68 9.76
CA GLU A 224 -0.37 -0.90 10.89
C GLU A 224 -1.72 -1.48 10.44
N LEU A 225 -2.29 -0.99 9.33
CA LEU A 225 -3.57 -1.44 8.77
C LEU A 225 -3.41 -1.80 7.27
N PRO A 226 -2.83 -2.97 6.94
CA PRO A 226 -2.51 -3.34 5.56
C PRO A 226 -3.71 -3.36 4.61
N ALA A 227 -4.87 -3.84 5.06
CA ALA A 227 -6.09 -3.86 4.25
C ALA A 227 -6.61 -2.45 3.94
N LEU A 228 -6.51 -1.52 4.90
CA LEU A 228 -6.86 -0.12 4.68
C LEU A 228 -5.83 0.55 3.75
N SER A 229 -4.55 0.25 3.93
CA SER A 229 -3.48 0.74 3.05
C SER A 229 -3.67 0.26 1.60
N LEU A 230 -4.13 -0.98 1.38
CA LEU A 230 -4.50 -1.49 0.05
C LEU A 230 -5.58 -0.64 -0.59
N THR A 231 -6.66 -0.32 0.13
CA THR A 231 -7.76 0.46 -0.44
C THR A 231 -7.37 1.90 -0.75
N ARG A 232 -6.41 2.47 -0.02
CA ARG A 232 -5.82 3.78 -0.32
C ARG A 232 -4.93 3.78 -1.57
N MET A 233 -4.49 2.62 -2.05
CA MET A 233 -3.78 2.48 -3.33
C MET A 233 -4.72 2.46 -4.53
N ILE A 234 -6.03 2.34 -4.32
CA ILE A 234 -7.02 2.26 -5.39
C ILE A 234 -7.39 3.67 -5.86
N SER A 235 -7.35 3.91 -7.17
CA SER A 235 -7.95 5.06 -7.81
C SER A 235 -8.77 4.62 -9.02
N LEU A 236 -10.08 4.85 -9.00
CA LEU A 236 -10.97 4.61 -10.13
C LEU A 236 -11.34 5.95 -10.78
N GLY A 237 -10.47 6.41 -11.70
CA GLY A 237 -10.62 7.72 -12.32
C GLY A 237 -10.48 8.87 -11.31
N GLU A 238 -10.92 10.05 -11.68
CA GLU A 238 -10.88 11.25 -10.84
C GLU A 238 -12.04 11.34 -9.84
N PHE A 239 -13.08 10.50 -10.01
CA PHE A 239 -14.35 10.61 -9.32
C PHE A 239 -14.45 9.75 -8.04
N PHE A 240 -13.80 8.59 -7.99
CA PHE A 240 -13.88 7.64 -6.86
C PHE A 240 -12.57 7.57 -6.10
N GLU A 241 -12.33 8.56 -5.27
CA GLU A 241 -11.07 8.69 -4.52
C GLU A 241 -11.11 8.10 -3.09
N ARG A 242 -12.29 7.80 -2.53
CA ARG A 242 -12.46 7.38 -1.11
C ARG A 242 -13.14 6.03 -0.97
N LEU A 243 -12.64 5.01 -1.68
CA LEU A 243 -13.15 3.64 -1.62
C LEU A 243 -12.81 2.95 -0.29
N GLU A 244 -11.87 3.52 0.48
CA GLU A 244 -11.55 3.03 1.83
C GLU A 244 -12.77 3.01 2.76
N LEU A 245 -13.75 3.89 2.55
CA LEU A 245 -14.97 3.92 3.37
C LEU A 245 -15.81 2.63 3.24
N ILE A 246 -15.86 2.04 2.05
CA ILE A 246 -16.58 0.77 1.81
C ILE A 246 -15.89 -0.36 2.57
N THR A 247 -14.55 -0.40 2.54
CA THR A 247 -13.78 -1.42 3.25
C THR A 247 -13.91 -1.27 4.76
N VAL A 248 -13.83 -0.03 5.28
CA VAL A 248 -14.01 0.24 6.71
C VAL A 248 -15.43 -0.14 7.15
N ALA A 249 -16.47 0.21 6.38
CA ALA A 249 -17.85 -0.14 6.70
C ALA A 249 -18.08 -1.66 6.70
N SER A 250 -17.54 -2.37 5.69
CA SER A 250 -17.63 -3.83 5.60
C SER A 250 -16.95 -4.51 6.80
N TRP A 251 -15.74 -4.06 7.12
CA TRP A 251 -14.96 -4.59 8.24
C TRP A 251 -15.63 -4.29 9.59
N THR A 252 -16.09 -3.06 9.82
CA THR A 252 -16.80 -2.68 11.05
C THR A 252 -18.06 -3.51 11.26
N SER A 253 -18.81 -3.79 10.19
CA SER A 253 -19.99 -4.64 10.24
C SER A 253 -19.63 -6.06 10.70
N GLY A 254 -18.54 -6.62 10.17
CA GLY A 254 -18.01 -7.92 10.59
C GLY A 254 -17.53 -7.92 12.05
N ALA A 255 -16.75 -6.91 12.44
CA ALA A 255 -16.25 -6.76 13.81
C ALA A 255 -17.38 -6.59 14.83
N GLY A 256 -18.43 -5.83 14.47
CA GLY A 256 -19.64 -5.68 15.27
C GLY A 256 -20.39 -7.00 15.50
N LEU A 257 -20.41 -7.89 14.51
CA LEU A 257 -21.00 -9.23 14.66
C LEU A 257 -20.15 -10.15 15.55
N VAL A 258 -18.81 -10.08 15.44
CA VAL A 258 -17.92 -10.81 16.36
C VAL A 258 -18.11 -10.31 17.78
N LEU A 259 -18.18 -9.00 17.99
CA LEU A 259 -18.47 -8.38 19.27
C LEU A 259 -19.84 -8.83 19.81
N SER A 260 -20.89 -8.80 18.97
CA SER A 260 -22.24 -9.26 19.34
C SER A 260 -22.25 -10.73 19.79
N THR A 261 -21.53 -11.58 19.07
CA THR A 261 -21.42 -13.01 19.37
C THR A 261 -20.66 -13.24 20.68
N SER A 262 -19.55 -12.52 20.91
CA SER A 262 -18.77 -12.61 22.14
C SER A 262 -19.55 -12.13 23.36
N LEU A 263 -20.29 -11.00 23.24
CA LEU A 263 -21.16 -10.49 24.31
C LEU A 263 -22.33 -11.44 24.62
N TRP A 264 -22.96 -12.03 23.56
CA TRP A 264 -24.00 -13.02 23.74
C TRP A 264 -23.44 -14.26 24.47
N ALA A 265 -22.32 -14.81 24.02
CA ALA A 265 -21.70 -15.99 24.62
C ALA A 265 -21.32 -15.74 26.10
N ALA A 266 -20.69 -14.59 26.38
CA ALA A 266 -20.35 -14.19 27.74
C ALA A 266 -21.59 -14.01 28.63
N ALA A 267 -22.68 -13.40 28.13
CA ALA A 267 -23.92 -13.19 28.88
C ALA A 267 -24.66 -14.50 29.12
N GLU A 268 -24.80 -15.35 28.12
CA GLU A 268 -25.45 -16.66 28.21
C GLU A 268 -24.71 -17.58 29.19
N ALA A 269 -23.36 -17.67 29.05
CA ALA A 269 -22.54 -18.43 29.95
C ALA A 269 -22.61 -17.90 31.40
N SER A 270 -22.58 -16.57 31.59
CA SER A 270 -22.73 -15.96 32.91
C SER A 270 -24.08 -16.25 33.52
N ALA A 271 -25.18 -16.17 32.76
CA ALA A 271 -26.48 -16.49 33.21
C ALA A 271 -26.59 -17.96 33.66
N ASN A 272 -26.08 -18.89 32.84
CA ASN A 272 -26.00 -20.30 33.16
C ASN A 272 -25.18 -20.56 34.45
N LEU A 273 -24.02 -19.94 34.60
CA LEU A 273 -23.15 -20.08 35.77
C LEU A 273 -23.80 -19.52 37.05
N LEU A 274 -24.55 -18.42 36.96
CA LEU A 274 -25.23 -17.77 38.08
C LEU A 274 -26.63 -18.37 38.35
N GLY A 275 -27.11 -19.29 37.52
CA GLY A 275 -28.45 -19.89 37.63
C GLY A 275 -29.58 -18.91 37.32
N LEU A 276 -29.29 -17.87 36.50
CA LEU A 276 -30.29 -16.88 36.07
C LEU A 276 -31.20 -17.47 34.98
N LYS A 277 -32.46 -17.08 35.00
CA LYS A 277 -33.47 -17.55 34.00
C LYS A 277 -33.29 -16.85 32.64
N ARG A 278 -32.63 -15.72 32.59
CA ARG A 278 -32.49 -14.86 31.42
C ARG A 278 -31.11 -14.22 31.39
N TYR A 279 -30.46 -14.18 30.24
CA TYR A 279 -29.15 -13.54 30.03
C TYR A 279 -29.27 -12.08 29.58
N GLU A 280 -30.43 -11.66 29.00
CA GLU A 280 -30.60 -10.36 28.34
C GLU A 280 -30.26 -9.14 29.24
N PRO A 281 -30.49 -9.17 30.55
CA PRO A 281 -30.11 -8.06 31.43
C PRO A 281 -28.62 -7.88 31.58
N LEU A 282 -27.81 -8.94 31.32
CA LEU A 282 -26.34 -8.88 31.45
C LEU A 282 -25.67 -8.25 30.25
N VAL A 283 -26.31 -8.19 29.08
CA VAL A 283 -25.67 -7.86 27.80
C VAL A 283 -25.15 -6.43 27.79
N TYR A 284 -25.96 -5.43 28.15
CA TYR A 284 -25.49 -4.01 28.16
C TYR A 284 -24.41 -3.74 29.22
N PRO A 285 -24.54 -4.25 30.47
CA PRO A 285 -23.44 -4.16 31.45
C PRO A 285 -22.12 -4.77 30.94
N LEU A 286 -22.17 -5.93 30.28
CA LEU A 286 -20.99 -6.56 29.69
C LEU A 286 -20.46 -5.78 28.49
N GLY A 287 -21.33 -5.17 27.67
CA GLY A 287 -20.93 -4.26 26.61
C GLY A 287 -20.16 -3.03 27.13
N GLY A 288 -20.68 -2.40 28.21
CA GLY A 288 -19.99 -1.31 28.90
C GLY A 288 -18.65 -1.73 29.51
N LEU A 289 -18.63 -2.92 30.14
CA LEU A 289 -17.38 -3.49 30.66
C LEU A 289 -16.35 -3.75 29.56
N ALA A 290 -16.75 -4.21 28.38
CA ALA A 290 -15.86 -4.39 27.22
C ALA A 290 -15.22 -3.06 26.77
N VAL A 291 -15.98 -1.95 26.79
CA VAL A 291 -15.43 -0.60 26.51
C VAL A 291 -14.42 -0.20 27.57
N ILE A 292 -14.74 -0.37 28.86
CA ILE A 292 -13.84 -0.05 29.98
C ILE A 292 -12.55 -0.87 29.89
N MET A 293 -12.67 -2.18 29.63
CA MET A 293 -11.52 -3.05 29.44
C MET A 293 -10.68 -2.60 28.22
N GLY A 294 -11.32 -2.29 27.09
CA GLY A 294 -10.64 -1.82 25.88
C GLY A 294 -9.88 -0.52 26.05
N LEU A 295 -10.36 0.37 26.91
CA LEU A 295 -9.66 1.62 27.25
C LEU A 295 -8.55 1.41 28.29
N GLY A 296 -8.85 0.60 29.32
CA GLY A 296 -7.95 0.46 30.47
C GLY A 296 -6.79 -0.50 30.27
N MET A 297 -6.98 -1.58 29.49
CA MET A 297 -5.95 -2.59 29.27
C MET A 297 -4.87 -2.13 28.29
N TRP A 298 -5.22 -1.26 27.35
CA TRP A 298 -4.31 -0.78 26.30
C TRP A 298 -4.28 0.73 26.25
N PRO A 299 -3.32 1.38 26.94
CA PRO A 299 -3.23 2.83 27.01
C PRO A 299 -2.84 3.50 25.67
N ASN A 300 -2.20 2.75 24.77
CA ASN A 300 -1.81 3.22 23.43
C ASN A 300 -1.77 2.07 22.41
N MET A 301 -1.67 2.41 21.12
CA MET A 301 -1.64 1.46 20.01
C MET A 301 -0.48 0.46 20.16
N GLY A 302 0.73 0.90 20.52
CA GLY A 302 1.86 0.00 20.71
C GLY A 302 1.67 -1.02 21.85
N ALA A 303 0.90 -0.70 22.90
CA ALA A 303 0.52 -1.66 23.94
C ALA A 303 -0.55 -2.66 23.41
N PHE A 304 -1.49 -2.15 22.59
CA PHE A 304 -2.50 -2.95 21.92
C PHE A 304 -1.85 -3.96 20.97
N ASP A 305 -0.96 -3.53 20.08
CA ASP A 305 -0.27 -4.39 19.13
C ASP A 305 0.59 -5.47 19.80
N ARG A 306 1.33 -5.11 20.85
CA ARG A 306 2.11 -6.09 21.61
C ARG A 306 1.25 -7.16 22.26
N SER A 307 0.04 -6.82 22.74
CA SER A 307 -0.87 -7.79 23.34
C SER A 307 -1.67 -8.58 22.31
N ALA A 308 -1.98 -7.98 21.18
CA ALA A 308 -2.64 -8.63 20.04
C ALA A 308 -1.66 -9.49 19.23
N SER A 309 -0.35 -9.17 19.27
CA SER A 309 0.69 -9.91 18.57
C SER A 309 0.96 -11.27 19.22
N ALA A 310 1.52 -12.19 18.44
CA ALA A 310 1.76 -13.58 18.81
C ALA A 310 2.64 -13.78 20.06
N LYS A 311 3.45 -12.78 20.45
CA LYS A 311 4.41 -12.96 21.56
C LYS A 311 3.77 -13.05 22.94
N SER A 312 2.57 -12.50 23.16
CA SER A 312 1.98 -12.45 24.51
C SER A 312 0.51 -12.88 24.59
N GLY A 313 -0.35 -12.50 23.64
CA GLY A 313 -1.80 -12.71 23.74
C GLY A 313 -2.28 -13.98 23.04
N SER A 314 -1.93 -14.15 21.77
CA SER A 314 -2.45 -15.22 20.93
C SER A 314 -1.95 -16.61 21.31
N LEU A 315 -0.68 -16.74 21.73
CA LEU A 315 -0.15 -18.02 22.24
C LEU A 315 -0.80 -18.42 23.57
N VAL A 316 -1.04 -17.47 24.49
CA VAL A 316 -1.72 -17.73 25.76
C VAL A 316 -3.15 -18.23 25.48
N THR A 317 -3.84 -17.61 24.55
CA THR A 317 -5.19 -18.03 24.12
C THR A 317 -5.20 -19.44 23.54
N ALA A 318 -4.28 -19.74 22.63
CA ALA A 318 -4.18 -21.07 22.03
C ALA A 318 -3.88 -22.14 23.08
N VAL A 319 -2.91 -21.89 23.98
CA VAL A 319 -2.55 -22.80 25.07
C VAL A 319 -3.73 -23.00 26.01
N PHE A 320 -4.46 -21.95 26.38
CA PHE A 320 -5.64 -22.04 27.23
C PHE A 320 -6.72 -22.93 26.59
N ILE A 321 -7.10 -22.69 25.35
CA ILE A 321 -8.16 -23.47 24.68
C ILE A 321 -7.72 -24.93 24.52
N ILE A 322 -6.49 -25.18 24.08
CA ILE A 322 -5.96 -26.53 23.91
C ILE A 322 -5.91 -27.27 25.26
N ALA A 323 -5.45 -26.61 26.33
CA ALA A 323 -5.41 -27.18 27.67
C ALA A 323 -6.81 -27.58 28.15
N VAL A 324 -7.82 -26.72 27.97
CA VAL A 324 -9.21 -27.02 28.32
C VAL A 324 -9.74 -28.22 27.52
N LEU A 325 -9.47 -28.29 26.22
CA LEU A 325 -9.88 -29.41 25.36
C LEU A 325 -9.23 -30.73 25.82
N VAL A 326 -7.93 -30.69 26.16
CA VAL A 326 -7.21 -31.88 26.72
C VAL A 326 -7.82 -32.32 28.02
N VAL A 327 -8.05 -31.39 28.96
CA VAL A 327 -8.66 -31.67 30.27
C VAL A 327 -10.07 -32.24 30.11
N LEU A 328 -10.91 -31.63 29.29
CA LEU A 328 -12.28 -32.10 29.04
C LEU A 328 -12.30 -33.48 28.36
N THR A 329 -11.34 -33.75 27.46
CA THR A 329 -11.27 -35.03 26.76
C THR A 329 -10.72 -36.11 27.70
N GLY A 330 -9.72 -35.78 28.51
CA GLY A 330 -9.16 -36.66 29.53
C GLY A 330 -10.17 -37.00 30.62
N ALA A 331 -10.93 -36.01 31.08
CA ALA A 331 -12.04 -36.24 32.06
C ALA A 331 -13.09 -37.19 31.51
N ARG A 332 -13.40 -37.15 30.20
CA ARG A 332 -14.31 -38.16 29.57
C ARG A 332 -13.77 -39.56 29.69
N TRP A 333 -12.46 -39.76 29.55
CA TRP A 333 -11.83 -41.06 29.64
C TRP A 333 -11.81 -41.57 31.10
N LEU A 334 -11.59 -40.67 32.08
CA LEU A 334 -11.60 -40.97 33.51
C LEU A 334 -12.99 -41.17 34.10
N ASN A 335 -14.01 -40.33 33.70
CA ASN A 335 -15.37 -40.39 34.24
C ASN A 335 -16.20 -41.53 33.67
N ARG A 336 -15.79 -42.18 32.58
CA ARG A 336 -16.33 -43.51 32.21
C ARG A 336 -16.11 -44.53 33.27
N ARG A 337 -15.33 -44.24 34.33
CA ARG A 337 -15.01 -45.11 35.47
C ARG A 337 -15.69 -44.75 36.79
N LYS A 338 -16.33 -43.56 36.95
CA LYS A 338 -16.98 -43.14 38.22
C LYS A 338 -18.19 -42.26 37.93
N GLY A 339 -19.34 -42.47 38.59
CA GLY A 339 -20.56 -41.66 38.54
C GLY A 339 -20.70 -40.73 39.75
N GLU A 340 -21.54 -39.69 39.63
CA GLU A 340 -22.09 -38.67 40.62
C GLU A 340 -21.60 -37.24 40.40
N GLY A 341 -22.31 -36.18 40.69
CA GLY A 341 -23.50 -35.44 40.85
C GLY A 341 -23.39 -34.22 41.81
N PRO A 342 -24.12 -33.08 41.72
CA PRO A 342 -23.66 -31.68 41.92
C PRO A 342 -24.26 -30.88 43.12
N GLY A 343 -23.79 -29.62 43.37
CA GLY A 343 -24.45 -28.63 44.25
C GLY A 343 -23.76 -27.27 44.49
N GLY A 344 -24.46 -26.22 44.14
CA GLY A 344 -24.69 -24.93 44.80
C GLY A 344 -23.69 -23.77 44.85
N THR A 345 -24.08 -22.54 44.47
CA THR A 345 -24.22 -21.34 45.34
C THR A 345 -24.65 -20.07 44.54
N ARG A 346 -25.59 -19.31 45.17
CA ARG A 346 -26.16 -18.02 44.72
C ARG A 346 -25.59 -16.92 45.61
N MET A 347 -24.88 -15.86 45.14
CA MET A 347 -24.72 -14.62 45.95
C MET A 347 -23.83 -13.48 45.37
N ILE A 348 -23.46 -13.45 44.10
CA ILE A 348 -22.54 -12.37 43.63
C ILE A 348 -23.21 -11.41 42.62
N ALA A 349 -24.46 -11.61 42.24
CA ALA A 349 -25.10 -10.83 41.18
C ALA A 349 -25.51 -9.38 41.53
N ALA A 350 -25.57 -9.00 42.81
CA ALA A 350 -26.12 -7.72 43.24
C ALA A 350 -25.12 -6.54 43.27
N ILE A 351 -23.83 -6.76 43.25
CA ILE A 351 -22.83 -5.70 43.47
C ILE A 351 -22.37 -5.02 42.17
N LEU A 352 -22.54 -5.66 41.03
CA LEU A 352 -22.06 -5.13 39.71
C LEU A 352 -22.99 -4.13 39.03
N ALA A 353 -24.25 -4.01 39.48
CA ALA A 353 -25.25 -3.16 38.83
C ALA A 353 -25.15 -1.65 39.16
N LEU A 354 -24.46 -1.28 40.22
CA LEU A 354 -24.52 0.09 40.75
C LEU A 354 -23.44 1.06 40.24
N GLY A 355 -22.42 0.55 39.55
CA GLY A 355 -21.28 1.39 39.09
C GLY A 355 -21.44 2.05 37.72
N LEU A 356 -22.45 1.67 36.93
CA LEU A 356 -22.46 1.93 35.50
C LEU A 356 -23.24 3.17 35.02
N THR A 357 -23.95 3.89 35.92
CA THR A 357 -24.85 4.98 35.51
C THR A 357 -24.23 6.37 35.44
N ALA A 358 -22.95 6.54 35.77
CA ALA A 358 -22.35 7.87 35.95
C ALA A 358 -21.54 8.42 34.75
N PHE A 359 -21.42 7.70 33.61
CA PHE A 359 -20.46 8.07 32.55
C PHE A 359 -21.08 8.44 31.18
N LEU A 360 -22.36 8.72 31.10
CA LEU A 360 -23.04 9.00 29.82
C LEU A 360 -23.32 10.50 29.62
N ALA A 361 -22.31 11.35 29.47
CA ALA A 361 -22.54 12.67 28.88
C ALA A 361 -21.22 13.30 28.42
N THR A 362 -20.78 13.08 27.22
CA THR A 362 -20.08 14.09 26.39
C THR A 362 -19.96 13.54 24.95
N GLY A 363 -20.84 13.98 24.09
CA GLY A 363 -20.70 13.80 22.65
C GLY A 363 -20.27 15.11 22.01
N CYS A 364 -19.14 15.14 21.34
CA CYS A 364 -18.80 16.23 20.42
C CYS A 364 -18.53 15.60 19.03
N TRP A 365 -19.41 15.90 18.09
CA TRP A 365 -19.27 15.53 16.69
C TRP A 365 -18.42 16.59 15.99
N SER A 366 -17.21 16.26 15.50
CA SER A 366 -16.43 17.11 14.64
C SER A 366 -16.81 16.88 13.18
N HIS A 367 -17.86 17.56 12.72
CA HIS A 367 -18.16 17.70 11.31
C HIS A 367 -17.48 18.98 10.80
N ARG A 368 -16.70 18.89 9.69
CA ARG A 368 -16.11 20.06 9.04
C ARG A 368 -16.67 20.20 7.65
N GLU A 369 -17.10 21.40 7.33
CA GLU A 369 -17.59 21.75 6.01
C GLU A 369 -16.41 21.88 5.02
N ILE A 370 -16.62 21.48 3.76
CA ILE A 370 -15.62 21.52 2.69
C ILE A 370 -15.06 22.93 2.50
N GLU A 371 -15.89 23.94 2.70
CA GLU A 371 -15.56 25.36 2.57
C GLU A 371 -14.51 25.82 3.61
N SER A 372 -14.37 25.10 4.71
CA SER A 372 -13.37 25.36 5.77
C SER A 372 -12.00 24.79 5.47
N LEU A 373 -11.85 24.02 4.37
CA LEU A 373 -10.61 23.36 3.99
C LEU A 373 -9.86 24.10 2.89
N GLY A 374 -8.52 24.06 2.96
CA GLY A 374 -7.60 24.46 1.88
C GLY A 374 -6.98 23.20 1.27
N PHE A 375 -7.31 22.89 0.03
CA PHE A 375 -6.84 21.66 -0.63
C PHE A 375 -5.40 21.80 -1.12
N VAL A 376 -4.50 20.99 -0.56
CA VAL A 376 -3.09 20.91 -0.98
C VAL A 376 -2.99 19.95 -2.16
N ASN A 377 -2.52 20.44 -3.30
CA ASN A 377 -2.37 19.65 -4.54
C ASN A 377 -0.92 19.14 -4.72
N ALA A 378 0.07 19.90 -4.23
CA ALA A 378 1.48 19.50 -4.28
C ALA A 378 2.21 19.95 -3.01
N VAL A 379 3.24 19.21 -2.63
CA VAL A 379 4.08 19.46 -1.44
C VAL A 379 5.52 19.55 -1.88
N GLY A 380 6.22 20.62 -1.47
CA GLY A 380 7.66 20.78 -1.64
C GLY A 380 8.38 20.62 -0.30
N VAL A 381 9.56 20.01 -0.33
CA VAL A 381 10.45 19.87 0.83
C VAL A 381 11.83 20.32 0.43
N ASP A 382 12.34 21.30 1.16
CA ASP A 382 13.65 21.93 0.93
C ASP A 382 14.47 22.00 2.23
N THR A 383 15.76 22.18 2.11
CA THR A 383 16.59 22.68 3.20
C THR A 383 16.26 24.16 3.39
N ALA A 384 16.06 24.61 4.62
CA ALA A 384 15.72 26.00 4.89
C ALA A 384 16.92 26.94 4.55
N LEU A 385 16.61 28.09 3.95
CA LEU A 385 17.59 29.14 3.68
C LEU A 385 17.55 30.19 4.82
N GLY A 386 18.47 30.08 5.78
CA GLY A 386 18.66 31.09 6.81
C GLY A 386 17.67 31.04 7.97
N LYS A 387 17.75 32.05 8.86
CA LYS A 387 16.87 32.19 10.03
C LYS A 387 15.43 32.44 9.58
N THR A 388 14.49 31.73 10.17
CA THR A 388 13.06 31.90 9.89
C THR A 388 12.44 32.91 10.84
N HIS A 389 11.39 33.61 10.38
CA HIS A 389 10.64 34.58 11.18
C HIS A 389 9.77 33.93 12.31
N TRP A 390 9.85 32.60 12.48
CA TRP A 390 9.00 31.81 13.39
C TRP A 390 9.79 31.19 14.55
N GLU A 391 10.86 31.86 15.00
CA GLU A 391 11.55 31.44 16.23
C GLU A 391 10.72 31.81 17.44
N LEU A 392 10.41 30.84 18.29
CA LEU A 392 9.90 31.11 19.62
C LEU A 392 10.94 31.96 20.35
N PRO A 393 10.54 33.04 21.03
CA PRO A 393 11.47 33.90 21.75
C PRO A 393 12.33 33.08 22.71
N GLY A 394 13.65 33.09 22.52
CA GLY A 394 14.63 32.41 23.37
C GLY A 394 15.19 31.07 22.84
N GLU A 395 14.76 30.55 21.69
CA GLU A 395 15.40 29.41 21.06
C GLU A 395 16.35 29.85 19.91
N GLU A 396 17.65 29.67 20.11
CA GLU A 396 18.62 29.74 19.02
C GLU A 396 18.57 28.40 18.27
N ARG A 397 18.00 28.41 17.04
CA ARG A 397 17.92 27.23 16.18
C ARG A 397 19.03 27.24 15.15
N ASP A 398 19.70 26.09 14.95
CA ASP A 398 20.67 25.96 13.86
C ASP A 398 19.95 25.94 12.50
N PRO A 399 20.18 26.95 11.63
CA PRO A 399 19.53 27.02 10.33
C PRO A 399 19.82 25.81 9.43
N GLY A 400 20.98 25.15 9.61
CA GLY A 400 21.41 23.99 8.80
C GLY A 400 20.59 22.72 9.07
N GLU A 401 19.87 22.63 10.20
CA GLU A 401 19.02 21.48 10.54
C GLU A 401 17.55 21.69 10.17
N LEU A 402 17.16 22.91 9.82
CA LEU A 402 15.77 23.24 9.53
C LEU A 402 15.33 22.73 8.15
N ILE A 403 14.12 22.16 8.13
CA ILE A 403 13.43 21.70 6.92
C ILE A 403 12.34 22.70 6.58
N GLN A 404 12.28 23.13 5.33
CA GLN A 404 11.19 23.95 4.82
C GLN A 404 10.18 23.05 4.11
N VAL A 405 8.92 23.13 4.52
CA VAL A 405 7.78 22.52 3.82
C VAL A 405 7.00 23.60 3.12
N THR A 406 6.71 23.39 1.85
CA THR A 406 5.92 24.29 1.00
C THR A 406 4.65 23.58 0.54
N ALA A 407 3.50 24.18 0.81
CA ALA A 407 2.21 23.68 0.35
C ALA A 407 1.71 24.51 -0.84
N HIS A 408 1.33 23.83 -1.90
CA HIS A 408 0.63 24.41 -3.04
C HIS A 408 -0.87 24.20 -2.83
N VAL A 409 -1.59 25.28 -2.49
CA VAL A 409 -2.99 25.25 -2.08
C VAL A 409 -3.87 25.77 -3.22
N VAL A 410 -4.87 25.01 -3.60
CA VAL A 410 -5.83 25.37 -4.64
C VAL A 410 -6.83 26.40 -4.11
N LYS A 411 -7.13 27.43 -4.91
CA LYS A 411 -8.19 28.42 -4.66
C LYS A 411 -9.41 28.12 -5.54
N PRO A 412 -10.43 27.40 -5.04
CA PRO A 412 -11.58 27.01 -5.88
C PRO A 412 -12.36 28.20 -6.45
N SER A 413 -12.44 29.31 -5.69
CA SER A 413 -13.11 30.53 -6.15
C SER A 413 -12.48 31.14 -7.42
N ALA A 414 -11.14 31.09 -7.52
CA ALA A 414 -10.43 31.62 -8.69
C ALA A 414 -10.51 30.71 -9.93
N ILE A 415 -10.88 29.43 -9.74
CA ILE A 415 -11.10 28.48 -10.84
C ILE A 415 -12.46 28.71 -11.49
N VAL A 416 -13.49 28.97 -10.67
CA VAL A 416 -14.89 29.08 -11.10
C VAL A 416 -15.22 30.49 -11.66
N SER A 417 -14.62 31.55 -11.11
CA SER A 417 -14.80 32.91 -11.60
C SER A 417 -14.05 33.10 -12.92
N GLY A 418 -14.71 32.82 -14.04
CA GLY A 418 -14.21 33.16 -15.36
C GLY A 418 -13.87 34.64 -15.45
N GLU A 419 -13.08 35.04 -16.46
CA GLU A 419 -12.41 36.31 -16.79
C GLU A 419 -13.15 37.67 -16.59
N ARG A 420 -14.00 37.82 -15.60
CA ARG A 420 -14.81 39.00 -15.32
C ARG A 420 -14.32 39.79 -14.09
N GLY A 421 -13.02 40.15 -14.07
CA GLY A 421 -12.50 41.03 -13.02
C GLY A 421 -11.23 41.76 -13.45
N PRO A 422 -10.86 42.87 -12.81
CA PRO A 422 -9.61 43.58 -13.10
C PRO A 422 -8.46 42.75 -12.50
N ALA A 423 -7.63 42.18 -13.33
CA ALA A 423 -6.53 41.24 -13.12
C ALA A 423 -6.95 39.82 -12.65
N PRO A 424 -6.60 38.78 -13.39
CA PRO A 424 -6.93 37.40 -12.99
C PRO A 424 -6.13 37.03 -11.74
N GLU A 425 -6.84 36.72 -10.64
CA GLU A 425 -6.20 36.18 -9.43
C GLU A 425 -5.61 34.80 -9.71
N LYS A 426 -4.38 34.53 -9.22
CA LYS A 426 -3.77 33.20 -9.35
C LYS A 426 -4.66 32.15 -8.70
N PRO A 427 -4.98 31.04 -9.40
CA PRO A 427 -5.89 30.00 -8.91
C PRO A 427 -5.28 29.14 -7.80
N PHE A 428 -4.11 29.48 -7.35
CA PHE A 428 -3.39 28.78 -6.27
C PHE A 428 -2.66 29.76 -5.36
N TRP A 429 -2.28 29.26 -4.20
CA TRP A 429 -1.47 29.93 -3.22
C TRP A 429 -0.33 29.03 -2.79
N VAL A 430 0.90 29.52 -2.85
CA VAL A 430 2.09 28.82 -2.38
C VAL A 430 2.46 29.40 -1.02
N ILE A 431 2.47 28.54 0.00
CA ILE A 431 2.75 28.91 1.37
C ILE A 431 3.78 27.96 1.96
N SER A 432 4.75 28.46 2.72
CA SER A 432 5.80 27.66 3.32
C SER A 432 6.09 28.04 4.75
N ALA A 433 6.52 27.06 5.53
CA ALA A 433 7.07 27.25 6.87
C ALA A 433 8.21 26.25 7.12
N THR A 434 8.95 26.47 8.18
CA THR A 434 10.09 25.64 8.56
C THR A 434 9.87 24.95 9.89
N GLY A 435 10.63 23.88 10.12
CA GLY A 435 10.65 23.13 11.36
C GLY A 435 11.86 22.22 11.42
N TYR A 436 12.21 21.68 12.57
CA TYR A 436 13.22 20.63 12.72
C TYR A 436 12.74 19.28 12.19
N THR A 437 11.42 19.10 12.16
CA THR A 437 10.78 17.93 11.57
C THR A 437 9.79 18.35 10.49
N ILE A 438 9.51 17.44 9.53
CA ILE A 438 8.47 17.68 8.54
C ILE A 438 7.12 17.95 9.21
N PHE A 439 6.80 17.20 10.26
CA PHE A 439 5.53 17.38 10.97
C PHE A 439 5.40 18.75 11.63
N GLU A 440 6.47 19.26 12.26
CA GLU A 440 6.50 20.62 12.81
C GLU A 440 6.31 21.65 11.69
N ALA A 441 7.06 21.55 10.59
CA ALA A 441 6.92 22.45 9.46
C ALA A 441 5.49 22.45 8.89
N VAL A 442 4.86 21.26 8.73
CA VAL A 442 3.46 21.11 8.30
C VAL A 442 2.49 21.83 9.26
N ARG A 443 2.71 21.74 10.58
CA ARG A 443 1.89 22.45 11.57
C ARG A 443 2.08 23.95 11.48
N ASN A 444 3.32 24.41 11.34
CA ASN A 444 3.63 25.83 11.18
C ASN A 444 3.03 26.41 9.89
N VAL A 445 3.00 25.66 8.77
CA VAL A 445 2.27 26.07 7.56
C VAL A 445 0.78 26.27 7.86
N SER A 446 0.19 25.39 8.68
CA SER A 446 -1.23 25.46 9.03
C SER A 446 -1.59 26.70 9.85
N GLU A 447 -0.65 27.26 10.63
CA GLU A 447 -0.84 28.51 11.38
C GLU A 447 -0.91 29.74 10.47
N LEU A 448 -0.35 29.66 9.27
CA LEU A 448 -0.37 30.75 8.29
C LEU A 448 -1.62 30.73 7.41
N SER A 449 -2.42 29.68 7.48
CA SER A 449 -3.61 29.53 6.64
C SER A 449 -4.91 29.81 7.42
N PRO A 450 -5.82 30.64 6.88
CA PRO A 450 -7.14 30.86 7.49
C PRO A 450 -8.06 29.65 7.39
N ARG A 451 -7.67 28.63 6.61
CA ARG A 451 -8.37 27.35 6.45
C ARG A 451 -7.45 26.22 6.84
N ARG A 452 -8.02 25.16 7.40
CA ARG A 452 -7.22 23.95 7.63
C ARG A 452 -6.74 23.36 6.29
N LEU A 453 -5.43 23.13 6.19
CA LEU A 453 -4.86 22.49 5.01
C LEU A 453 -5.21 21.00 5.00
N SER A 454 -5.72 20.53 3.85
CA SER A 454 -6.11 19.15 3.59
C SER A 454 -5.11 18.51 2.62
N TRP A 455 -4.29 17.60 3.12
CA TRP A 455 -3.17 16.97 2.40
C TRP A 455 -3.53 15.74 1.55
N PRO A 456 -4.68 15.04 1.77
CA PRO A 456 -5.03 13.83 1.01
C PRO A 456 -5.19 14.02 -0.49
N HIS A 457 -5.28 15.26 -0.95
CA HIS A 457 -5.38 15.60 -2.37
C HIS A 457 -4.02 15.88 -3.03
N SER A 458 -2.90 15.73 -2.29
CA SER A 458 -1.56 15.93 -2.82
C SER A 458 -1.22 14.85 -3.83
N ARG A 459 -0.99 15.27 -5.09
CA ARG A 459 -0.58 14.40 -6.19
C ARG A 459 0.94 14.35 -6.36
N TRP A 460 1.65 15.35 -5.82
CA TRP A 460 3.08 15.50 -5.96
C TRP A 460 3.75 15.71 -4.61
N VAL A 461 4.88 15.03 -4.45
CA VAL A 461 5.88 15.30 -3.42
C VAL A 461 7.17 15.64 -4.11
N LEU A 462 7.65 16.86 -3.90
CA LEU A 462 8.80 17.42 -4.59
C LEU A 462 9.92 17.68 -3.59
N PHE A 463 11.11 17.19 -3.88
CA PHE A 463 12.30 17.48 -3.10
C PHE A 463 13.20 18.49 -3.83
N GLY A 464 13.70 19.49 -3.13
CA GLY A 464 14.78 20.33 -3.65
C GLY A 464 16.08 19.55 -3.76
N GLU A 465 16.95 19.91 -4.71
CA GLU A 465 18.19 19.16 -4.99
C GLU A 465 19.09 19.03 -3.76
N GLU A 466 19.31 20.14 -3.04
CA GLU A 466 20.20 20.15 -1.86
C GLU A 466 19.61 19.31 -0.71
N PHE A 467 18.28 19.33 -0.52
CA PHE A 467 17.62 18.47 0.44
C PHE A 467 17.79 17.00 0.07
N ALA A 468 17.63 16.68 -1.23
CA ALA A 468 17.77 15.31 -1.73
C ALA A 468 19.21 14.78 -1.61
N LYS A 469 20.23 15.62 -1.82
CA LYS A 469 21.65 15.27 -1.59
C LYS A 469 21.94 15.01 -0.10
N GLY A 470 21.29 15.75 0.79
CA GLY A 470 21.43 15.58 2.25
C GLY A 470 20.85 14.29 2.79
N GLY A 471 19.86 13.73 2.11
CA GLY A 471 19.14 12.51 2.47
C GLY A 471 17.65 12.74 2.75
N VAL A 472 16.80 11.95 2.11
CA VAL A 472 15.33 12.12 2.13
C VAL A 472 14.62 11.20 3.13
N ALA A 473 15.33 10.34 3.85
CA ALA A 473 14.74 9.35 4.76
C ALA A 473 13.76 9.99 5.77
N ARG A 474 14.12 11.15 6.33
CA ARG A 474 13.25 11.88 7.28
C ARG A 474 11.91 12.29 6.67
N ALA A 475 11.92 12.75 5.41
CA ALA A 475 10.71 13.13 4.71
C ALA A 475 9.88 11.90 4.32
N VAL A 476 10.53 10.87 3.82
CA VAL A 476 9.90 9.61 3.42
C VAL A 476 9.24 8.93 4.62
N ASP A 477 9.88 8.89 5.80
CA ASP A 477 9.31 8.33 7.03
C ASP A 477 8.02 9.07 7.41
N PHE A 478 8.01 10.40 7.37
CA PHE A 478 6.79 11.19 7.61
C PHE A 478 5.68 10.84 6.62
N LEU A 479 5.99 10.80 5.30
CA LEU A 479 5.02 10.48 4.26
C LEU A 479 4.38 9.10 4.42
N VAL A 480 5.09 8.15 5.01
CA VAL A 480 4.58 6.80 5.30
C VAL A 480 3.72 6.77 6.56
N ARG A 481 4.06 7.57 7.57
CA ARG A 481 3.38 7.62 8.87
C ARG A 481 2.12 8.47 8.85
N ASP A 482 2.12 9.54 8.07
CA ASP A 482 1.01 10.48 8.03
C ASP A 482 -0.22 9.89 7.34
N GLN A 483 -1.38 10.03 7.99
CA GLN A 483 -2.65 9.46 7.52
C GLN A 483 -3.21 10.20 6.32
N GLU A 484 -2.86 11.46 6.15
CA GLU A 484 -3.36 12.32 5.09
C GLU A 484 -2.53 12.16 3.80
N THR A 485 -1.33 11.60 3.87
CA THR A 485 -0.46 11.41 2.70
C THR A 485 -0.88 10.21 1.84
N ARG A 486 -1.00 10.42 0.54
CA ARG A 486 -1.25 9.35 -0.43
C ARG A 486 0.05 8.75 -0.95
N ARG A 487 0.25 7.47 -0.76
CA ARG A 487 1.43 6.74 -1.26
C ARG A 487 1.53 6.67 -2.78
N ARG A 488 0.45 6.97 -3.49
CA ARG A 488 0.41 7.09 -4.97
C ARG A 488 0.88 8.46 -5.48
N ALA A 489 1.10 9.44 -4.62
CA ALA A 489 1.66 10.71 -5.03
C ALA A 489 2.99 10.48 -5.77
N VAL A 490 3.17 11.20 -6.88
CA VAL A 490 4.40 11.12 -7.67
C VAL A 490 5.52 11.83 -6.92
N LEU A 491 6.67 11.17 -6.81
CA LEU A 491 7.86 11.75 -6.19
C LEU A 491 8.76 12.33 -7.27
N GLY A 492 9.11 13.61 -7.11
CA GLY A 492 9.98 14.33 -8.01
C GLY A 492 11.10 15.07 -7.30
N VAL A 493 12.19 15.33 -8.00
CA VAL A 493 13.32 16.13 -7.51
C VAL A 493 13.59 17.30 -8.45
N ALA A 494 13.68 18.50 -7.88
CA ALA A 494 14.02 19.71 -8.61
C ALA A 494 15.52 19.67 -8.98
N SER A 495 15.83 19.67 -10.27
CA SER A 495 17.22 19.68 -10.76
C SER A 495 17.73 21.11 -10.87
N GLY A 496 18.79 21.45 -10.15
CA GLY A 496 19.36 22.79 -10.12
C GLY A 496 18.51 23.84 -9.41
N ALA A 497 17.45 23.42 -8.67
CA ALA A 497 16.46 24.31 -8.10
C ALA A 497 15.94 23.78 -6.75
N ARG A 498 15.15 24.60 -6.08
CA ARG A 498 14.38 24.22 -4.89
C ARG A 498 13.00 23.71 -5.31
N ALA A 499 12.39 22.88 -4.49
CA ALA A 499 11.00 22.47 -4.66
C ALA A 499 10.07 23.70 -4.64
N TRP A 500 10.38 24.70 -3.81
CA TRP A 500 9.66 25.98 -3.75
C TRP A 500 9.62 26.68 -5.12
N ASP A 501 10.73 26.69 -5.88
CA ASP A 501 10.81 27.33 -7.19
C ASP A 501 9.90 26.62 -8.20
N LEU A 502 9.83 25.27 -8.16
CA LEU A 502 8.92 24.49 -8.99
C LEU A 502 7.46 24.80 -8.69
N LEU A 503 7.11 24.95 -7.43
CA LEU A 503 5.72 25.21 -7.02
C LEU A 503 5.23 26.63 -7.37
N GLN A 504 6.15 27.54 -7.73
CA GLN A 504 5.85 28.87 -8.25
C GLN A 504 5.62 28.90 -9.77
N SER A 505 5.97 27.80 -10.48
CA SER A 505 5.87 27.71 -11.93
C SER A 505 4.40 27.79 -12.38
N GLU A 506 4.18 28.47 -13.50
CA GLU A 506 2.84 28.64 -14.12
C GLU A 506 2.75 27.77 -15.38
N PHE A 507 1.54 27.29 -15.65
CA PHE A 507 1.22 26.51 -16.86
C PHE A 507 0.07 27.20 -17.60
N GLU A 508 0.14 27.26 -18.93
CA GLU A 508 -0.83 28.04 -19.70
C GLU A 508 -2.18 27.32 -19.91
N LEU A 509 -2.14 25.99 -20.11
CA LEU A 509 -3.35 25.21 -20.39
C LEU A 509 -4.11 24.78 -19.15
N GLU A 510 -3.40 24.61 -18.02
CA GLU A 510 -3.97 24.12 -16.77
C GLU A 510 -3.78 25.16 -15.67
N ARG A 511 -4.85 25.58 -15.04
CA ARG A 511 -4.84 26.60 -14.00
C ARG A 511 -4.18 26.11 -12.69
N VAL A 512 -4.18 24.79 -12.45
CA VAL A 512 -3.59 24.18 -11.26
C VAL A 512 -2.30 23.47 -11.63
N PRO A 513 -1.12 23.95 -11.21
CA PRO A 513 0.18 23.38 -11.59
C PRO A 513 0.35 21.88 -11.32
N GLY A 514 -0.22 21.36 -10.23
CA GLY A 514 -0.19 19.94 -9.95
C GLY A 514 -0.95 19.07 -10.95
N GLU A 515 -2.07 19.57 -11.49
CA GLU A 515 -2.82 18.90 -12.58
C GLU A 515 -2.03 18.98 -13.89
N ALA A 516 -1.48 20.16 -14.21
CA ALA A 516 -0.64 20.35 -15.36
C ALA A 516 0.56 19.38 -15.36
N GLY A 517 1.28 19.28 -14.25
CA GLY A 517 2.39 18.36 -14.10
C GLY A 517 1.98 16.90 -14.32
N MET A 518 0.82 16.48 -13.79
CA MET A 518 0.30 15.12 -14.00
C MET A 518 -0.05 14.87 -15.47
N GLY A 519 -0.72 15.81 -16.12
CA GLY A 519 -1.03 15.76 -17.56
C GLY A 519 0.24 15.61 -18.40
N ILE A 520 1.26 16.43 -18.13
CA ILE A 520 2.58 16.36 -18.82
C ILE A 520 3.25 14.99 -18.56
N ALA A 521 3.27 14.50 -17.30
CA ALA A 521 3.86 13.21 -16.97
C ALA A 521 3.17 12.05 -17.71
N MET A 522 1.84 12.05 -17.73
CA MET A 522 1.06 11.05 -18.45
C MET A 522 1.30 11.10 -19.97
N ASN A 523 1.35 12.30 -20.55
CA ASN A 523 1.62 12.50 -21.97
C ASN A 523 3.05 12.06 -22.33
N ALA A 524 4.05 12.48 -21.57
CA ALA A 524 5.44 12.08 -21.80
C ALA A 524 5.65 10.56 -21.67
N SER A 525 4.98 9.93 -20.71
CA SER A 525 5.00 8.46 -20.56
C SER A 525 4.38 7.72 -21.75
N LYS A 526 3.36 8.31 -22.38
CA LYS A 526 2.65 7.71 -23.53
C LYS A 526 3.25 8.08 -24.89
N SER A 527 3.97 9.18 -24.99
CA SER A 527 4.49 9.68 -26.27
C SER A 527 5.99 9.48 -26.46
N THR A 528 6.80 9.63 -25.42
CA THR A 528 8.27 9.60 -25.55
C THR A 528 8.95 8.57 -24.66
N SER A 529 8.34 8.21 -23.53
CA SER A 529 8.93 7.33 -22.49
C SER A 529 10.31 7.77 -21.99
N THR A 530 10.63 9.08 -22.08
CA THR A 530 11.93 9.67 -21.69
C THR A 530 11.98 10.14 -20.24
N ILE A 531 10.97 9.82 -19.45
CA ILE A 531 10.88 10.13 -18.03
C ILE A 531 10.64 8.87 -17.22
N VAL A 532 11.05 8.87 -15.96
CA VAL A 532 10.72 7.81 -15.00
C VAL A 532 9.73 8.35 -13.99
N ILE A 533 8.53 7.77 -13.95
CA ILE A 533 7.51 8.10 -12.95
C ILE A 533 7.62 7.07 -11.83
N ALA A 534 7.87 7.55 -10.61
CA ALA A 534 7.87 6.74 -9.41
C ALA A 534 6.94 7.38 -8.37
N SER A 535 6.12 6.56 -7.74
CA SER A 535 5.29 6.99 -6.61
C SER A 535 6.09 6.98 -5.31
N VAL A 536 5.57 7.63 -4.27
CA VAL A 536 6.11 7.51 -2.90
C VAL A 536 6.23 6.03 -2.50
N ASN A 537 5.23 5.20 -2.85
CA ASN A 537 5.27 3.76 -2.57
C ASN A 537 6.42 3.05 -3.28
N ASP A 538 6.65 3.32 -4.58
CA ASP A 538 7.75 2.71 -5.34
C ASP A 538 9.10 3.06 -4.73
N PHE A 539 9.26 4.32 -4.32
CA PHE A 539 10.47 4.82 -3.71
C PHE A 539 10.75 4.16 -2.35
N VAL A 540 9.72 4.08 -1.49
CA VAL A 540 9.82 3.43 -0.19
C VAL A 540 10.12 1.94 -0.34
N MET A 541 9.45 1.27 -1.28
CA MET A 541 9.71 -0.16 -1.56
C MET A 541 11.15 -0.40 -2.00
N ALA A 542 11.75 0.52 -2.74
CA ALA A 542 13.16 0.41 -3.12
C ALA A 542 14.07 0.61 -1.90
N LEU A 543 13.78 1.59 -1.02
CA LEU A 543 14.52 1.81 0.21
C LEU A 543 14.50 0.60 1.17
N GLU A 544 13.35 -0.05 1.29
CA GLU A 544 13.15 -1.19 2.20
C GLU A 544 13.61 -2.54 1.60
N SER A 545 13.97 -2.55 0.31
CA SER A 545 14.39 -3.77 -0.38
C SER A 545 15.90 -3.86 -0.50
N GLU A 546 16.48 -5.02 -0.19
CA GLU A 546 17.89 -5.29 -0.47
C GLU A 546 18.17 -5.42 -1.98
N GLY A 547 19.26 -4.83 -2.45
CA GLY A 547 19.75 -4.98 -3.82
C GLY A 547 19.01 -4.16 -4.88
N ILE A 548 18.44 -3.04 -4.48
CA ILE A 548 17.88 -2.02 -5.38
C ILE A 548 18.03 -0.65 -4.73
N ASP A 549 18.27 0.36 -5.54
CA ASP A 549 18.29 1.76 -5.14
C ASP A 549 17.09 2.53 -5.68
N PRO A 550 16.60 3.56 -4.95
CA PRO A 550 15.44 4.33 -5.38
C PRO A 550 15.72 5.21 -6.60
N ILE A 551 14.67 5.48 -7.35
CA ILE A 551 14.66 6.40 -8.47
C ILE A 551 13.41 7.29 -8.37
N ALA A 552 13.53 8.55 -8.82
CA ALA A 552 12.43 9.52 -8.81
C ALA A 552 12.41 10.32 -10.12
N LEU A 553 11.34 11.08 -10.35
CA LEU A 553 11.23 11.93 -11.51
C LEU A 553 12.18 13.14 -11.37
N ARG A 554 12.92 13.47 -12.42
CA ARG A 554 13.69 14.71 -12.54
C ARG A 554 12.82 15.82 -13.11
N ILE A 555 12.82 16.98 -12.46
CA ILE A 555 12.08 18.16 -12.89
C ILE A 555 13.03 19.35 -12.94
N GLU A 556 13.08 20.02 -14.08
CA GLU A 556 13.92 21.19 -14.32
C GLU A 556 13.05 22.45 -14.37
N VAL A 557 13.54 23.55 -13.80
CA VAL A 557 12.98 24.89 -13.99
C VAL A 557 13.70 25.54 -15.15
N MET A 558 13.01 25.82 -16.23
CA MET A 558 13.56 26.44 -17.42
C MET A 558 12.92 27.80 -17.68
N PRO A 559 13.67 28.79 -18.14
CA PRO A 559 13.07 30.00 -18.69
C PRO A 559 12.30 29.64 -19.97
N TYR A 560 11.03 30.03 -20.04
CA TYR A 560 10.24 29.86 -21.25
C TYR A 560 10.62 30.95 -22.24
N THR A 561 11.48 30.63 -23.21
CA THR A 561 11.81 31.50 -24.34
C THR A 561 11.01 30.99 -25.54
N TYR A 562 10.14 31.86 -26.12
CA TYR A 562 9.53 31.56 -27.40
C TYR A 562 10.64 31.37 -28.47
N PRO A 563 10.53 30.36 -29.35
CA PRO A 563 11.55 30.07 -30.36
C PRO A 563 11.66 31.14 -31.47
N TYR A 564 10.91 32.24 -31.38
CA TYR A 564 11.01 33.36 -32.29
C TYR A 564 11.83 34.48 -31.65
N GLU A 565 12.81 35.01 -32.36
CA GLU A 565 13.52 36.20 -31.97
C GLU A 565 12.56 37.28 -31.56
N ILE A 566 12.46 37.57 -30.30
CA ILE A 566 11.76 38.74 -29.80
C ILE A 566 12.66 39.92 -30.09
N THR A 567 12.43 40.58 -31.22
CA THR A 567 13.04 41.89 -31.56
C THR A 567 12.37 42.95 -30.69
N GLY A 568 12.84 43.10 -29.46
CA GLY A 568 12.42 44.09 -28.48
C GLY A 568 12.99 43.86 -27.12
N ASP A 569 13.20 44.91 -26.33
CA ASP A 569 13.64 44.84 -24.95
C ASP A 569 12.68 44.00 -24.09
N VAL A 570 13.01 42.70 -23.93
CA VAL A 570 12.27 41.82 -23.04
C VAL A 570 12.78 42.11 -21.63
N THR A 571 11.96 42.75 -20.82
CA THR A 571 12.27 42.96 -19.41
C THR A 571 12.27 41.60 -18.68
N ARG A 572 13.12 41.46 -17.66
CA ARG A 572 13.27 40.23 -16.85
C ARG A 572 11.95 39.72 -16.25
N GLU A 573 10.95 40.58 -16.13
CA GLU A 573 9.59 40.27 -15.64
C GLU A 573 8.71 39.51 -16.66
N GLN A 574 9.12 39.43 -17.94
CA GLN A 574 8.37 38.75 -19.02
C GLN A 574 8.87 37.30 -19.26
N ILE A 575 9.94 36.86 -18.59
CA ILE A 575 10.46 35.49 -18.70
C ILE A 575 9.68 34.63 -17.71
N LYS A 576 8.66 33.91 -18.18
CA LYS A 576 7.96 32.93 -17.39
C LYS A 576 8.85 31.71 -17.18
N SER A 577 8.88 31.17 -15.97
CA SER A 577 9.52 29.89 -15.67
C SER A 577 8.55 28.74 -15.94
N VAL A 578 9.00 27.73 -16.65
CA VAL A 578 8.24 26.52 -16.96
C VAL A 578 8.95 25.31 -16.36
N ALA A 579 8.19 24.46 -15.69
CA ALA A 579 8.68 23.17 -15.21
C ALA A 579 8.74 22.15 -16.37
N ARG A 580 9.92 21.60 -16.64
CA ARG A 580 10.15 20.55 -17.63
C ARG A 580 10.40 19.23 -16.93
N LEU A 581 9.59 18.23 -17.24
CA LEU A 581 9.80 16.87 -16.78
C LEU A 581 10.76 16.16 -17.75
N THR A 582 11.88 15.64 -17.25
CA THR A 582 12.91 15.01 -18.08
C THR A 582 13.75 14.02 -17.27
N GLY A 583 14.02 12.85 -17.83
CA GLY A 583 14.95 11.91 -17.20
C GLY A 583 14.52 11.38 -15.84
N ALA A 584 15.48 11.18 -14.95
CA ALA A 584 15.27 10.69 -13.61
C ALA A 584 16.33 11.13 -12.60
N ALA A 585 15.95 11.20 -11.33
CA ALA A 585 16.83 11.39 -10.18
C ALA A 585 17.24 10.02 -9.63
N VAL A 586 18.52 9.75 -9.53
CA VAL A 586 19.11 8.50 -9.05
C VAL A 586 19.55 8.66 -7.61
N PHE A 587 19.07 7.77 -6.77
CA PHE A 587 19.46 7.72 -5.36
C PHE A 587 20.35 6.51 -5.10
N ARG A 588 21.22 6.63 -4.10
CA ARG A 588 21.86 5.50 -3.45
C ARG A 588 21.44 5.51 -1.99
N SER A 589 20.69 4.49 -1.59
CA SER A 589 19.92 4.55 -0.37
C SER A 589 18.99 5.78 -0.38
N ASP A 590 19.03 6.66 0.61
CA ASP A 590 18.19 7.85 0.71
C ASP A 590 18.79 9.15 0.14
N LYS A 591 20.00 9.10 -0.49
CA LYS A 591 20.72 10.28 -0.97
C LYS A 591 20.75 10.35 -2.49
N LEU A 592 20.43 11.50 -3.04
CA LEU A 592 20.60 11.80 -4.46
C LEU A 592 22.08 11.73 -4.83
N VAL A 593 22.44 10.88 -5.80
CA VAL A 593 23.81 10.70 -6.28
C VAL A 593 24.01 11.15 -7.72
N GLY A 594 22.95 11.37 -8.48
CA GLY A 594 23.04 11.86 -9.84
C GLY A 594 21.73 11.80 -10.61
N TRP A 595 21.84 11.92 -11.92
CA TRP A 595 20.70 12.06 -12.82
C TRP A 595 20.84 11.12 -14.01
N LEU A 596 19.72 10.60 -14.51
CA LEU A 596 19.59 10.08 -15.87
C LEU A 596 19.02 11.19 -16.77
N ASP A 597 19.54 11.30 -17.98
CA ASP A 597 18.92 12.10 -19.03
C ASP A 597 17.72 11.39 -19.67
N GLY A 598 17.10 12.01 -20.69
CA GLY A 598 15.92 11.41 -21.33
C GLY A 598 16.21 10.11 -22.07
N ARG A 599 17.41 9.94 -22.66
CA ARG A 599 17.86 8.74 -23.34
C ARG A 599 18.15 7.61 -22.34
N GLU A 600 18.86 7.91 -21.28
CA GLU A 600 19.19 6.99 -20.19
C GLU A 600 17.91 6.57 -19.43
N ALA A 601 16.97 7.48 -19.21
CA ALA A 601 15.67 7.18 -18.60
C ALA A 601 14.82 6.24 -19.49
N ARG A 602 14.88 6.39 -20.81
CA ARG A 602 14.21 5.45 -21.71
C ARG A 602 14.92 4.09 -21.70
N GLY A 603 16.24 4.05 -21.60
CA GLY A 603 17.01 2.82 -21.35
C GLY A 603 16.58 2.10 -20.08
N TYR A 604 16.38 2.84 -18.98
CA TYR A 604 15.79 2.30 -17.75
C TYR A 604 14.38 1.73 -17.98
N ASN A 605 13.54 2.46 -18.70
CA ASN A 605 12.17 2.02 -19.00
C ASN A 605 12.13 0.77 -19.89
N TRP A 606 13.09 0.61 -20.83
CA TRP A 606 13.25 -0.64 -21.60
C TRP A 606 13.52 -1.83 -20.67
N ILE A 607 14.53 -1.73 -19.82
CA ILE A 607 14.94 -2.81 -18.90
C ILE A 607 13.80 -3.21 -17.95
N THR A 608 13.10 -2.22 -17.41
CA THR A 608 12.02 -2.43 -16.41
C THR A 608 10.65 -2.73 -17.03
N GLY A 609 10.55 -2.75 -18.37
CA GLY A 609 9.30 -3.01 -19.11
C GLY A 609 8.26 -1.87 -18.97
N LYS A 610 8.71 -0.65 -18.66
CA LYS A 610 7.85 0.53 -18.49
C LYS A 610 7.69 1.37 -19.76
N THR A 611 8.40 1.08 -20.84
CA THR A 611 8.23 1.75 -22.14
C THR A 611 6.87 1.37 -22.72
N LYS A 612 5.95 2.31 -22.86
CA LYS A 612 4.61 2.08 -23.43
C LYS A 612 4.50 2.52 -24.87
N SER A 613 5.17 3.60 -25.21
CA SER A 613 5.26 4.20 -26.53
C SER A 613 6.55 5.04 -26.60
N GLY A 614 6.92 5.49 -27.75
CA GLY A 614 8.08 6.33 -27.94
C GLY A 614 8.45 6.48 -29.40
N ILE A 615 9.25 7.48 -29.70
CA ILE A 615 9.81 7.67 -31.03
C ILE A 615 11.29 7.32 -31.00
N LEU A 616 11.69 6.36 -31.82
CA LEU A 616 13.09 6.05 -32.10
C LEU A 616 13.43 6.64 -33.47
N VAL A 617 14.52 7.39 -33.50
CA VAL A 617 15.08 7.91 -34.76
C VAL A 617 16.32 7.10 -35.11
N ILE A 618 16.27 6.39 -36.23
CA ILE A 618 17.36 5.59 -36.74
C ILE A 618 17.94 6.21 -38.00
N ASP A 619 19.18 5.86 -38.33
CA ASP A 619 19.76 6.22 -39.63
C ASP A 619 19.03 5.46 -40.73
N ALA A 620 18.90 6.07 -41.89
CA ALA A 620 18.29 5.40 -43.03
C ALA A 620 19.18 4.25 -43.52
N PRO A 621 18.60 3.03 -43.76
CA PRO A 621 19.37 1.89 -44.20
C PRO A 621 19.96 2.10 -45.62
N GLU A 622 21.16 1.58 -45.87
CA GLU A 622 21.73 1.55 -47.20
C GLU A 622 21.26 0.27 -47.97
N PRO A 623 20.93 0.34 -49.28
CA PRO A 623 20.89 1.51 -50.12
C PRO A 623 19.47 2.10 -50.19
N SER A 624 19.25 3.28 -49.63
CA SER A 624 18.07 4.09 -49.92
C SER A 624 18.18 4.56 -51.39
N LEU A 625 17.16 4.26 -52.20
CA LEU A 625 17.12 4.69 -53.59
C LEU A 625 17.03 6.19 -53.74
N GLY A 626 18.05 6.82 -54.28
CA GLY A 626 18.15 8.24 -54.50
C GLY A 626 19.22 8.87 -53.57
N ARG A 627 19.76 10.03 -53.95
CA ARG A 627 20.80 10.74 -53.22
C ARG A 627 20.44 10.82 -51.72
N ALA A 628 20.92 9.86 -50.95
CA ALA A 628 20.92 9.97 -49.51
C ALA A 628 21.78 11.19 -49.17
N SER A 629 21.16 12.31 -48.84
CA SER A 629 21.90 13.40 -48.21
C SER A 629 22.43 12.83 -46.88
N LEU A 630 23.72 13.11 -46.60
CA LEU A 630 24.30 12.76 -45.30
C LEU A 630 23.30 13.19 -44.19
N GLY A 631 22.89 12.23 -43.34
CA GLY A 631 21.99 12.52 -42.23
C GLY A 631 20.52 12.23 -42.45
N SER A 632 20.14 11.47 -43.50
CA SER A 632 18.74 11.00 -43.65
C SER A 632 18.32 10.12 -42.51
N ARG A 633 17.12 10.32 -41.97
CA ARG A 633 16.59 9.67 -40.78
C ARG A 633 15.26 8.95 -41.07
N VAL A 634 14.97 7.93 -40.28
CA VAL A 634 13.67 7.25 -40.23
C VAL A 634 13.15 7.32 -38.82
N GLY A 635 11.92 7.84 -38.66
CA GLY A 635 11.20 7.89 -37.40
C GLY A 635 10.35 6.64 -37.21
N LEU A 636 10.57 5.93 -36.12
CA LEU A 636 9.85 4.72 -35.73
C LEU A 636 9.02 5.01 -34.48
N GLU A 637 7.71 4.73 -34.53
CA GLU A 637 6.82 4.87 -33.40
C GLU A 637 6.63 3.51 -32.71
N ILE A 638 7.05 3.42 -31.47
CA ILE A 638 6.87 2.21 -30.63
C ILE A 638 5.39 2.10 -30.27
N ILE A 639 4.78 0.98 -30.62
CA ILE A 639 3.37 0.68 -30.35
C ILE A 639 3.17 -0.34 -29.22
N ARG A 640 4.17 -1.18 -29.00
CA ARG A 640 4.18 -2.18 -27.94
C ARG A 640 5.61 -2.53 -27.55
N SER A 641 5.84 -2.70 -26.25
CA SER A 641 7.09 -3.28 -25.81
C SER A 641 6.91 -4.08 -24.51
N SER A 642 7.88 -4.96 -24.28
CA SER A 642 8.06 -5.65 -23.01
C SER A 642 9.54 -5.79 -22.72
N GLY A 643 9.93 -5.59 -21.45
CA GLY A 643 11.27 -5.76 -20.96
C GLY A 643 11.29 -6.68 -19.76
N SER A 644 12.31 -7.51 -19.65
CA SER A 644 12.57 -8.36 -18.50
C SER A 644 14.05 -8.66 -18.40
N PHE A 645 14.52 -8.97 -17.19
CA PHE A 645 15.90 -9.37 -16.98
C PHE A 645 15.97 -10.54 -15.99
N ARG A 646 17.06 -11.28 -16.06
CA ARG A 646 17.34 -12.41 -15.16
C ARG A 646 18.83 -12.49 -14.86
N PRO A 647 19.25 -12.93 -13.67
CA PRO A 647 20.64 -13.21 -13.39
C PRO A 647 21.10 -14.44 -14.18
N LYS A 648 22.33 -14.38 -14.70
CA LYS A 648 23.08 -15.47 -15.32
C LYS A 648 24.29 -15.72 -14.42
N ILE A 649 24.36 -16.91 -13.87
CA ILE A 649 25.46 -17.32 -13.01
C ILE A 649 26.23 -18.37 -13.75
N GLU A 650 27.52 -18.15 -13.96
CA GLU A 650 28.39 -19.13 -14.61
C GLU A 650 28.67 -20.33 -13.70
N ASP A 651 29.09 -21.45 -14.31
CA ASP A 651 29.31 -22.72 -13.61
C ASP A 651 30.37 -22.64 -12.49
N ASN A 652 31.21 -21.62 -12.51
CA ASN A 652 32.17 -21.32 -11.43
C ASN A 652 31.54 -20.75 -10.16
N GLY A 653 30.23 -20.36 -10.22
CA GLY A 653 29.46 -19.79 -9.13
C GLY A 653 29.93 -18.40 -8.67
N ARG A 654 30.93 -17.79 -9.35
CA ARG A 654 31.54 -16.51 -8.97
C ARG A 654 31.28 -15.38 -9.95
N THR A 655 31.10 -15.69 -11.24
CA THR A 655 30.82 -14.69 -12.26
C THR A 655 29.31 -14.47 -12.35
N ILE A 656 28.90 -13.24 -12.11
CA ILE A 656 27.50 -12.83 -12.13
C ILE A 656 27.29 -11.97 -13.38
N GLY A 657 26.45 -12.46 -14.29
CA GLY A 657 25.97 -11.71 -15.43
C GLY A 657 24.47 -11.41 -15.31
N ILE A 658 23.99 -10.55 -16.14
CA ILE A 658 22.55 -10.23 -16.29
C ILE A 658 22.17 -10.39 -17.74
N VAL A 659 21.11 -11.16 -18.01
CA VAL A 659 20.52 -11.25 -19.35
C VAL A 659 19.28 -10.37 -19.39
N ILE A 660 19.28 -9.39 -20.27
CA ILE A 660 18.16 -8.45 -20.51
C ILE A 660 17.46 -8.87 -21.79
N LYS A 661 16.15 -9.10 -21.74
CA LYS A 661 15.34 -9.48 -22.91
C LYS A 661 14.31 -8.41 -23.21
N ILE A 662 14.35 -7.86 -24.41
CA ILE A 662 13.42 -6.85 -24.90
C ILE A 662 12.67 -7.37 -26.12
N LYS A 663 11.36 -7.15 -26.13
CA LYS A 663 10.55 -7.28 -27.35
C LYS A 663 9.93 -5.93 -27.64
N ALA A 664 10.06 -5.45 -28.85
CA ALA A 664 9.54 -4.15 -29.26
C ALA A 664 8.90 -4.24 -30.66
N GLU A 665 7.68 -3.71 -30.77
CA GLU A 665 6.95 -3.56 -32.02
C GLU A 665 6.82 -2.07 -32.34
N ALA A 666 7.10 -1.68 -33.60
CA ALA A 666 7.01 -0.30 -34.04
C ALA A 666 6.34 -0.14 -35.39
N ASN A 667 5.82 1.05 -35.66
CA ASN A 667 5.41 1.50 -36.97
C ASN A 667 6.45 2.46 -37.55
N ILE A 668 6.59 2.50 -38.85
CA ILE A 668 7.33 3.55 -39.55
C ILE A 668 6.43 4.76 -39.64
N SER A 669 6.80 5.87 -39.02
CA SER A 669 5.98 7.09 -38.94
C SER A 669 6.51 8.23 -39.79
N ASP A 670 7.83 8.32 -39.98
CA ASP A 670 8.47 9.33 -40.81
C ASP A 670 9.66 8.75 -41.56
N VAL A 671 9.81 9.10 -42.83
CA VAL A 671 10.91 8.64 -43.70
C VAL A 671 11.43 9.82 -44.49
N GLN A 672 12.59 10.34 -44.13
CA GLN A 672 13.22 11.47 -44.84
C GLN A 672 13.78 11.08 -46.21
N PRO A 673 14.47 9.94 -46.42
CA PRO A 673 14.92 9.52 -47.75
C PRO A 673 13.75 8.97 -48.59
N TYR A 674 13.94 8.94 -49.91
CA TYR A 674 13.02 8.18 -50.76
C TYR A 674 13.20 6.68 -50.53
N VAL A 675 12.16 6.03 -50.04
CA VAL A 675 12.13 4.57 -49.74
C VAL A 675 10.90 3.97 -50.41
N ASP A 676 11.09 2.85 -51.12
CA ASP A 676 10.02 2.00 -51.60
C ASP A 676 10.14 0.63 -50.94
N LEU A 677 9.34 0.43 -49.88
CA LEU A 677 9.36 -0.77 -49.06
C LEU A 677 8.77 -1.99 -49.79
N TYR A 678 7.95 -1.72 -50.80
CA TYR A 678 7.37 -2.81 -51.63
C TYR A 678 8.39 -3.34 -52.60
N ALA A 679 9.16 -2.45 -53.24
CA ALA A 679 10.19 -2.85 -54.20
C ALA A 679 11.41 -3.51 -53.54
N HIS A 680 11.68 -3.17 -52.26
CA HIS A 680 12.87 -3.61 -51.54
C HIS A 680 12.52 -4.19 -50.16
N PRO A 681 11.98 -5.44 -50.08
CA PRO A 681 11.58 -6.04 -48.80
C PRO A 681 12.71 -6.16 -47.78
N GLY A 682 13.98 -6.30 -48.17
CA GLY A 682 15.15 -6.37 -47.28
C GLY A 682 15.40 -5.06 -46.47
N LEU A 683 14.76 -3.96 -46.82
CA LEU A 683 14.83 -2.73 -46.03
C LEU A 683 14.11 -2.88 -44.66
N TRP A 684 13.06 -3.71 -44.58
CA TRP A 684 12.37 -4.01 -43.33
C TRP A 684 13.34 -4.62 -42.31
N GLU A 685 14.00 -5.71 -42.68
CA GLU A 685 14.96 -6.40 -41.83
C GLU A 685 16.13 -5.50 -41.43
N SER A 686 16.57 -4.60 -42.34
CA SER A 686 17.63 -3.65 -42.08
C SER A 686 17.19 -2.59 -41.03
N MET A 687 15.98 -2.08 -41.16
CA MET A 687 15.42 -1.14 -40.19
C MET A 687 15.14 -1.80 -38.83
N GLU A 688 14.71 -3.07 -38.80
CA GLU A 688 14.55 -3.82 -37.56
C GLU A 688 15.89 -4.03 -36.83
N ARG A 689 16.98 -4.32 -37.56
CA ARG A 689 18.33 -4.38 -36.98
C ARG A 689 18.79 -3.03 -36.42
N LEU A 690 18.54 -1.93 -37.16
CA LEU A 690 18.89 -0.58 -36.68
C LEU A 690 18.05 -0.16 -35.47
N MET A 691 16.77 -0.55 -35.45
CA MET A 691 15.88 -0.37 -34.30
C MET A 691 16.42 -1.12 -33.06
N ALA A 692 16.79 -2.40 -33.23
CA ALA A 692 17.38 -3.19 -32.15
C ALA A 692 18.66 -2.54 -31.62
N LYS A 693 19.53 -2.08 -32.52
CA LYS A 693 20.78 -1.39 -32.13
C LYS A 693 20.50 -0.09 -31.37
N ALA A 694 19.54 0.72 -31.81
CA ALA A 694 19.17 1.95 -31.12
C ALA A 694 18.64 1.68 -29.70
N ILE A 695 17.84 0.61 -29.53
CA ILE A 695 17.35 0.18 -28.20
C ILE A 695 18.53 -0.30 -27.33
N GLU A 696 19.45 -1.10 -27.89
CA GLU A 696 20.66 -1.56 -27.19
C GLU A 696 21.50 -0.41 -26.68
N ASP A 697 21.74 0.60 -27.53
CA ASP A 697 22.54 1.79 -27.20
C ASP A 697 21.90 2.61 -26.05
N GLU A 698 20.57 2.68 -25.96
CA GLU A 698 19.87 3.33 -24.87
C GLU A 698 19.97 2.53 -23.57
N ILE A 699 19.81 1.20 -23.65
CA ILE A 699 19.97 0.30 -22.51
C ILE A 699 21.38 0.41 -21.95
N MET A 700 22.39 0.34 -22.81
CA MET A 700 23.80 0.43 -22.39
C MET A 700 24.13 1.79 -21.79
N ALA A 701 23.57 2.88 -22.32
CA ALA A 701 23.73 4.20 -21.74
C ALA A 701 23.18 4.26 -20.31
N ALA A 702 21.97 3.72 -20.10
CA ALA A 702 21.35 3.65 -18.77
C ALA A 702 22.15 2.80 -17.78
N VAL A 703 22.57 1.60 -18.19
CA VAL A 703 23.36 0.69 -17.34
C VAL A 703 24.69 1.35 -16.95
N LYS A 704 25.44 1.87 -17.94
CA LYS A 704 26.72 2.52 -17.68
C LYS A 704 26.57 3.70 -16.73
N LYS A 705 25.54 4.54 -16.93
CA LYS A 705 25.31 5.69 -16.04
C LYS A 705 24.98 5.25 -14.62
N ALA A 706 24.18 4.23 -14.43
CA ALA A 706 23.86 3.69 -13.11
C ALA A 706 25.09 3.06 -12.43
N GLN A 707 25.95 2.38 -13.20
CA GLN A 707 27.24 1.84 -12.74
C GLN A 707 28.22 2.95 -12.32
N ASP A 708 28.35 4.03 -13.12
CA ASP A 708 29.16 5.19 -12.79
C ASP A 708 28.71 5.85 -11.47
N LEU A 709 27.40 5.86 -11.22
CA LEU A 709 26.79 6.36 -10.00
C LEU A 709 26.80 5.33 -8.84
N ARG A 710 27.23 4.10 -9.10
CA ARG A 710 27.20 2.97 -8.17
C ARG A 710 25.82 2.80 -7.49
N ALA A 711 24.76 2.85 -8.28
CA ALA A 711 23.38 2.75 -7.82
C ALA A 711 22.60 1.76 -8.67
N ASP A 712 22.18 0.64 -8.10
CA ASP A 712 21.41 -0.39 -8.79
C ASP A 712 19.92 -0.01 -8.82
N VAL A 713 19.56 0.95 -9.66
CA VAL A 713 18.16 1.38 -9.82
C VAL A 713 17.29 0.35 -10.55
N PHE A 714 17.89 -0.62 -11.24
CA PHE A 714 17.17 -1.68 -11.96
C PHE A 714 16.69 -2.77 -11.00
N GLY A 715 17.39 -2.98 -9.88
CA GLY A 715 17.15 -4.05 -8.93
C GLY A 715 17.71 -5.39 -9.40
N PHE A 716 18.87 -5.41 -10.04
CA PHE A 716 19.56 -6.64 -10.41
C PHE A 716 19.94 -7.45 -9.17
N GLY A 717 20.43 -6.79 -8.11
CA GLY A 717 20.70 -7.41 -6.82
C GLY A 717 19.42 -7.95 -6.17
N ARG A 718 18.33 -7.21 -6.23
CA ARG A 718 17.03 -7.67 -5.73
C ARG A 718 16.55 -8.93 -6.46
N GLU A 719 16.77 -9.05 -7.75
CA GLU A 719 16.40 -10.25 -8.51
C GLU A 719 17.29 -11.44 -8.14
N ILE A 720 18.58 -11.21 -7.85
CA ILE A 720 19.48 -12.24 -7.31
C ILE A 720 19.03 -12.65 -5.91
N HIS A 721 18.70 -11.71 -5.05
CA HIS A 721 18.15 -11.99 -3.72
C HIS A 721 16.89 -12.88 -3.79
N ARG A 722 15.96 -12.57 -4.71
CA ARG A 722 14.71 -13.30 -4.90
C ARG A 722 14.90 -14.72 -5.44
N THR A 723 15.85 -14.89 -6.34
CA THR A 723 16.06 -16.16 -7.06
C THR A 723 17.15 -17.04 -6.46
N ARG A 724 18.15 -16.43 -5.82
CA ARG A 724 19.35 -17.07 -5.26
C ARG A 724 19.73 -16.46 -3.88
N PRO A 725 18.88 -16.60 -2.85
CA PRO A 725 19.09 -15.93 -1.56
C PRO A 725 20.41 -16.33 -0.87
N LYS A 726 20.89 -17.56 -1.05
CA LYS A 726 22.18 -17.99 -0.49
C LYS A 726 23.35 -17.23 -1.11
N LEU A 727 23.35 -17.08 -2.44
CA LEU A 727 24.37 -16.31 -3.14
C LEU A 727 24.31 -14.84 -2.72
N TRP A 728 23.11 -14.28 -2.60
CA TRP A 728 22.95 -12.89 -2.16
C TRP A 728 23.60 -12.62 -0.81
N LYS A 729 23.47 -13.51 0.17
CA LYS A 729 24.14 -13.38 1.48
C LYS A 729 25.66 -13.26 1.38
N GLU A 730 26.26 -13.92 0.41
CA GLU A 730 27.71 -13.91 0.20
C GLU A 730 28.17 -12.61 -0.47
N ILE A 731 27.37 -12.06 -1.40
CA ILE A 731 27.79 -10.96 -2.25
C ILE A 731 27.24 -9.58 -1.83
N ARG A 732 26.20 -9.51 -0.99
CA ARG A 732 25.50 -8.25 -0.67
C ARG A 732 26.41 -7.15 -0.13
N ASN A 733 27.43 -7.48 0.66
CA ASN A 733 28.34 -6.49 1.23
C ASN A 733 29.27 -5.85 0.18
N GLY A 734 29.52 -6.51 -0.97
CA GLY A 734 30.30 -6.02 -2.10
C GLY A 734 29.45 -5.72 -3.33
N TRP A 735 28.10 -5.66 -3.21
CA TRP A 735 27.21 -5.60 -4.34
C TRP A 735 27.48 -4.43 -5.28
N TYR A 736 27.73 -3.23 -4.76
CA TYR A 736 27.97 -2.06 -5.60
C TYR A 736 29.24 -2.16 -6.47
N ASP A 737 30.28 -2.84 -5.99
CA ASP A 737 31.49 -3.09 -6.77
C ASP A 737 31.23 -4.15 -7.83
N ILE A 738 30.50 -5.22 -7.48
CA ILE A 738 30.07 -6.26 -8.44
C ILE A 738 29.17 -5.63 -9.51
N PHE A 739 28.17 -4.83 -9.12
CA PHE A 739 27.26 -4.16 -10.04
C PHE A 739 27.99 -3.26 -11.04
N ALA A 740 29.03 -2.55 -10.60
CA ALA A 740 29.83 -1.67 -11.45
C ALA A 740 30.60 -2.42 -12.57
N GLU A 741 30.83 -3.72 -12.40
CA GLU A 741 31.58 -4.57 -13.35
C GLU A 741 30.69 -5.49 -14.20
N ILE A 742 29.35 -5.50 -13.96
CA ILE A 742 28.43 -6.36 -14.71
C ILE A 742 28.33 -5.88 -16.17
N GLU A 743 28.68 -6.76 -17.10
CA GLU A 743 28.37 -6.60 -18.51
C GLU A 743 27.06 -7.35 -18.82
N PRO A 744 25.97 -6.64 -19.14
CA PRO A 744 24.71 -7.31 -19.44
C PRO A 744 24.72 -7.94 -20.84
N GLU A 745 24.21 -9.14 -20.95
CA GLU A 745 23.87 -9.77 -22.24
C GLU A 745 22.48 -9.27 -22.67
N ILE A 746 22.37 -8.64 -23.84
CA ILE A 746 21.13 -8.01 -24.29
C ILE A 746 20.58 -8.77 -25.49
N GLU A 747 19.37 -9.33 -25.34
CA GLU A 747 18.61 -10.00 -26.37
C GLU A 747 17.44 -9.12 -26.80
N ILE A 748 17.41 -8.62 -28.05
CA ILE A 748 16.36 -7.73 -28.55
C ILE A 748 15.65 -8.36 -29.74
N GLU A 749 14.33 -8.51 -29.64
CA GLU A 749 13.42 -8.88 -30.71
C GLU A 749 12.66 -7.60 -31.13
N ALA A 750 13.12 -6.98 -32.21
CA ALA A 750 12.53 -5.77 -32.76
C ALA A 750 11.74 -6.12 -34.04
N THR A 751 10.50 -5.67 -34.13
CA THR A 751 9.60 -5.97 -35.25
C THR A 751 8.92 -4.69 -35.74
N LEU A 752 8.96 -4.47 -37.04
CA LEU A 752 8.21 -3.40 -37.69
C LEU A 752 6.86 -3.97 -38.19
N VAL A 753 5.76 -3.34 -37.78
CA VAL A 753 4.42 -3.88 -38.04
C VAL A 753 3.75 -3.18 -39.25
N ARG A 754 3.92 -1.87 -39.41
CA ARG A 754 3.26 -1.07 -40.45
C ARG A 754 4.16 0.02 -40.98
N SER A 755 3.95 0.40 -42.26
CA SER A 755 4.62 1.52 -42.93
C SER A 755 3.82 2.83 -42.90
N GLY A 756 2.83 2.96 -42.02
CA GLY A 756 1.87 4.05 -42.07
C GLY A 756 0.79 3.83 -43.15
N LEU A 757 0.29 4.91 -43.72
CA LEU A 757 -0.75 4.86 -44.77
C LEU A 757 -0.17 4.68 -46.18
N THR A 758 1.15 4.75 -46.35
CA THR A 758 1.85 4.63 -47.63
C THR A 758 3.03 3.69 -47.51
N VAL A 759 3.28 2.88 -48.53
CA VAL A 759 4.44 1.99 -48.63
C VAL A 759 5.63 2.63 -49.39
N ARG A 760 5.43 3.81 -49.92
CA ARG A 760 6.43 4.61 -50.63
C ARG A 760 6.45 6.05 -50.11
N SER A 761 7.66 6.60 -50.03
CA SER A 761 7.80 8.04 -49.76
C SER A 761 7.28 8.87 -50.92
N VAL A 762 6.87 10.11 -50.64
CA VAL A 762 6.44 11.07 -51.65
C VAL A 762 7.61 11.39 -52.58
N LYS A 763 7.43 11.12 -53.87
CA LYS A 763 8.43 11.45 -54.91
C LYS A 763 8.31 12.92 -55.23
N LEU A 764 9.32 13.72 -54.93
CA LEU A 764 9.38 15.09 -55.42
C LEU A 764 9.68 15.02 -56.92
N ASN A 765 8.76 15.53 -57.72
CA ASN A 765 9.04 15.82 -59.14
C ASN A 765 10.03 16.99 -59.18
N GLU A 766 11.31 16.71 -59.39
CA GLU A 766 12.24 17.74 -59.81
C GLU A 766 11.71 18.27 -61.15
N MET A 767 10.95 19.38 -61.15
CA MET A 767 10.65 20.11 -62.34
C MET A 767 11.99 20.55 -62.99
N GLY A 768 12.22 20.00 -64.17
CA GLY A 768 13.36 20.11 -64.99
C GLY A 768 14.20 21.38 -64.91
N GLY A 769 15.41 21.21 -64.43
CA GLY A 769 16.52 22.07 -64.80
C GLY A 769 17.13 21.57 -66.12
N SER A 770 16.39 21.65 -67.21
CA SER A 770 16.94 21.61 -68.57
C SER A 770 17.29 23.02 -68.94
N GLY A 771 18.53 23.41 -68.88
CA GLY A 771 18.94 24.70 -69.39
C GLY A 771 20.42 24.94 -69.30
N GLY A 772 21.14 24.69 -70.39
CA GLY A 772 22.43 25.29 -70.55
C GLY A 772 23.61 24.39 -70.93
N GLN A 773 23.50 23.72 -72.06
CA GLN A 773 24.67 23.57 -72.87
C GLN A 773 24.95 24.92 -73.53
N GLN A 774 26.08 25.55 -73.18
CA GLN A 774 27.07 26.10 -74.08
C GLN A 774 28.36 26.30 -73.34
#